data_136559309f196840fd8ff1c9678e1118
#
_entry.id   136559309f196840fd8ff1c9678e1118
#
_cell.length_a   1.000
_cell.length_b   1.000
_cell.length_c   1.000
_cell.angle_alpha   90.00
_cell.angle_beta   90.00
_cell.angle_gamma   90.00
#
_symmetry.space_group_name_H-M   'P 1'
#
loop_
_entity.id
_entity.type
_entity.pdbx_description
1 polymer ?
#
loop_
_entity_poly.entity_id
_entity_poly.type
_entity_poly.pdbx_seq_one_letter_code
_entity_poly.pdbx_strand_id
1 'polypeptide(L)'
;MYMKKISLLILMIAFAGIVKAEDGHKLWLRNEYNGKAVVKGPKCKAAEELVSFSKNNVELLLDQKMEDDEYRIDGNKITAKGEIGLLYGAYAYLRGETKGSKPFYKLRILNHWDNLDASIERGYAGKSIFWALEDPQTLRNSKLWRPQPIDKELIKEYARANASVGINGTVLNNVNASPMMLSAIYINKVSEIADILRPYGIKVYLSVNFASPMSIPAKGFNKGKALKTADPLNPQVKAWWKAKAKEIYEQIPDFGGFLVKANSEGQPGPFDYKRTHADGANMLADAVKPYGGIIMWRSFVYGAAHAGEDRVKQAVSEFAPMDGKFRDNVILQSKNGPLDFQPREPYAPIFDNIKNTKQMAELQITQEYLGQSRHLVYLAPMWREFFSYVAPEKLVGIAGVANIGLDKNWCGHHFSQANWYAFGRLAWNPYLTSEQIAKEWLKATFCLPGTCPPAETNEHQCLPGTCPLAGLLSVMLRSREACVDYMMPIGLHHIFKFDHHYGPEPQGFIASYPIEWCPVYYHKATNDSIGFDRTHTGSNATAQYREPYCQMYDDINTCPERYLLWFHRVPWSYRMKSGRTVLEEMNFHYTRGVQEVEDFIQTWNEAKPYIDEQRWQEVDARLQHQLENAKEWKKVCMDYFSSFNK
;
A
#
# COMPACT_ATOMS: atom_id res chain seq x y z
N MET A 1 -55.55 -33.47 -1.51
CA MET A 1 -54.15 -33.70 -1.16
C MET A 1 -53.16 -32.99 -2.13
N TYR A 2 -53.55 -32.74 -3.37
CA TYR A 2 -52.69 -32.02 -4.36
C TYR A 2 -52.58 -30.49 -4.15
N MET A 3 -53.63 -29.82 -3.69
CA MET A 3 -53.61 -28.37 -3.47
C MET A 3 -52.73 -27.91 -2.29
N LYS A 4 -52.54 -28.72 -1.26
CA LYS A 4 -51.62 -28.37 -0.15
C LYS A 4 -50.13 -28.49 -0.51
N LYS A 5 -49.76 -29.31 -1.49
CA LYS A 5 -48.37 -29.43 -1.97
C LYS A 5 -47.96 -28.27 -2.90
N ILE A 6 -48.93 -27.71 -3.63
CA ILE A 6 -48.66 -26.55 -4.51
C ILE A 6 -48.50 -25.26 -3.68
N SER A 7 -49.30 -25.09 -2.62
CA SER A 7 -49.15 -23.95 -1.70
C SER A 7 -47.81 -23.97 -0.93
N LEU A 8 -47.28 -25.15 -0.60
CA LEU A 8 -45.99 -25.28 0.08
C LEU A 8 -44.82 -25.02 -0.87
N LEU A 9 -44.96 -25.38 -2.15
CA LEU A 9 -43.96 -25.13 -3.20
C LEU A 9 -43.90 -23.64 -3.58
N ILE A 10 -45.05 -22.97 -3.63
CA ILE A 10 -45.15 -21.52 -3.88
C ILE A 10 -44.64 -20.73 -2.66
N LEU A 11 -44.81 -21.22 -1.44
CA LEU A 11 -44.27 -20.59 -0.23
C LEU A 11 -42.72 -20.76 -0.16
N MET A 12 -42.15 -21.87 -0.63
CA MET A 12 -40.70 -22.04 -0.74
C MET A 12 -40.09 -21.22 -1.84
N ILE A 13 -40.81 -20.94 -2.93
CA ILE A 13 -40.30 -20.05 -4.01
C ILE A 13 -40.43 -18.57 -3.61
N ALA A 14 -41.38 -18.20 -2.76
CA ALA A 14 -41.54 -16.83 -2.25
C ALA A 14 -40.50 -16.42 -1.18
N PHE A 15 -39.79 -17.40 -0.57
CA PHE A 15 -38.68 -17.16 0.36
C PHE A 15 -37.30 -17.31 -0.27
N ALA A 16 -37.20 -17.62 -1.56
CA ALA A 16 -36.03 -17.33 -2.35
C ALA A 16 -36.00 -15.80 -2.63
N GLY A 17 -35.92 -15.00 -1.56
CA GLY A 17 -35.52 -13.62 -1.67
C GLY A 17 -34.27 -13.62 -2.53
N ILE A 18 -34.23 -12.77 -3.54
CA ILE A 18 -33.05 -12.50 -4.36
C ILE A 18 -31.94 -12.15 -3.38
N VAL A 19 -31.19 -13.16 -2.92
CA VAL A 19 -29.93 -12.93 -2.25
C VAL A 19 -29.07 -12.30 -3.33
N LYS A 20 -28.99 -10.98 -3.33
CA LYS A 20 -28.11 -10.24 -4.23
C LYS A 20 -26.72 -10.81 -3.98
N ALA A 21 -26.15 -11.44 -4.98
CA ALA A 21 -24.81 -12.02 -4.86
C ALA A 21 -23.85 -10.96 -4.32
N GLU A 22 -23.06 -11.33 -3.30
CA GLU A 22 -22.12 -10.43 -2.65
C GLU A 22 -20.79 -10.47 -3.39
N ASP A 23 -20.45 -9.39 -4.09
CA ASP A 23 -19.30 -9.29 -4.96
C ASP A 23 -18.08 -8.57 -4.33
N GLY A 24 -18.19 -8.19 -3.07
CA GLY A 24 -17.12 -7.47 -2.35
C GLY A 24 -17.10 -5.97 -2.56
N HIS A 25 -17.97 -5.41 -3.39
CA HIS A 25 -17.97 -3.98 -3.72
C HIS A 25 -18.16 -3.07 -2.51
N LYS A 26 -18.98 -3.49 -1.54
CA LYS A 26 -19.24 -2.73 -0.31
C LYS A 26 -18.05 -2.67 0.67
N LEU A 27 -16.98 -3.38 0.40
CA LEU A 27 -15.79 -3.45 1.26
C LEU A 27 -16.17 -3.91 2.69
N TRP A 28 -15.74 -3.16 3.70
CA TRP A 28 -16.09 -3.30 5.11
C TRP A 28 -17.24 -2.37 5.54
N LEU A 29 -17.90 -1.66 4.60
CA LEU A 29 -18.99 -0.72 4.83
C LEU A 29 -20.36 -1.38 4.53
N ARG A 30 -20.66 -2.52 5.17
CA ARG A 30 -21.78 -3.41 4.83
C ARG A 30 -23.01 -3.28 5.72
N ASN A 31 -22.89 -2.61 6.86
CA ASN A 31 -23.97 -2.53 7.84
C ASN A 31 -25.01 -1.47 7.43
N GLU A 32 -25.91 -1.85 6.53
CA GLU A 32 -27.09 -1.04 6.24
C GLU A 32 -28.18 -1.39 7.25
N TYR A 33 -28.64 -0.42 8.01
CA TYR A 33 -29.79 -0.57 8.88
C TYR A 33 -30.99 0.15 8.31
N ASN A 34 -32.09 -0.55 8.10
CA ASN A 34 -33.38 0.03 7.71
C ASN A 34 -34.02 0.87 8.84
N GLY A 35 -33.28 1.19 9.88
CA GLY A 35 -33.72 2.01 11.00
C GLY A 35 -33.50 3.50 10.73
N LYS A 36 -34.48 4.32 11.09
CA LYS A 36 -34.38 5.77 10.99
C LYS A 36 -33.70 6.31 12.24
N ALA A 37 -32.37 6.22 12.31
CA ALA A 37 -31.64 6.90 13.38
C ALA A 37 -31.87 8.41 13.29
N VAL A 38 -32.21 9.03 14.41
CA VAL A 38 -32.29 10.49 14.51
C VAL A 38 -30.91 11.00 14.90
N VAL A 39 -30.30 11.80 14.02
CA VAL A 39 -29.02 12.45 14.28
C VAL A 39 -29.26 13.92 14.59
N LYS A 40 -28.87 14.35 15.79
CA LYS A 40 -28.92 15.75 16.22
C LYS A 40 -27.54 16.40 16.03
N GLY A 41 -27.51 17.65 15.60
CA GLY A 41 -26.27 18.40 15.42
C GLY A 41 -26.08 18.97 14.01
N PRO A 42 -24.83 19.26 13.60
CA PRO A 42 -24.55 19.84 12.29
C PRO A 42 -24.93 18.90 11.14
N LYS A 43 -25.42 19.49 10.05
CA LYS A 43 -25.66 18.77 8.79
C LYS A 43 -24.32 18.59 8.05
N CYS A 44 -23.74 17.41 8.16
CA CYS A 44 -22.43 17.08 7.60
C CYS A 44 -22.37 15.61 7.19
N LYS A 45 -21.26 15.17 6.57
CA LYS A 45 -21.08 13.78 6.14
C LYS A 45 -21.22 12.77 7.28
N ALA A 46 -20.79 13.12 8.49
CA ALA A 46 -21.00 12.28 9.68
C ALA A 46 -22.48 12.00 9.94
N ALA A 47 -23.32 13.01 9.81
CA ALA A 47 -24.77 12.84 10.00
C ALA A 47 -25.40 11.96 8.91
N GLU A 48 -24.99 12.13 7.64
CA GLU A 48 -25.45 11.29 6.52
C GLU A 48 -25.11 9.81 6.75
N GLU A 49 -23.88 9.51 7.14
CA GLU A 49 -23.42 8.14 7.43
C GLU A 49 -24.16 7.53 8.63
N LEU A 50 -24.34 8.28 9.72
CA LEU A 50 -25.04 7.78 10.90
C LEU A 50 -26.53 7.54 10.65
N VAL A 51 -27.21 8.40 9.86
CA VAL A 51 -28.61 8.16 9.47
C VAL A 51 -28.73 6.86 8.67
N SER A 52 -27.77 6.57 7.81
CA SER A 52 -27.80 5.38 6.94
C SER A 52 -27.42 4.09 7.65
N PHE A 53 -26.50 4.16 8.63
CA PHE A 53 -25.82 2.98 9.18
C PHE A 53 -25.92 2.83 10.70
N SER A 54 -26.46 3.79 11.45
CA SER A 54 -26.62 3.65 12.90
C SER A 54 -27.94 2.99 13.29
N LYS A 55 -27.90 2.11 14.29
CA LYS A 55 -29.08 1.55 14.95
C LYS A 55 -29.70 2.52 15.96
N ASN A 56 -28.89 3.39 16.54
CA ASN A 56 -29.24 4.26 17.65
C ASN A 56 -29.29 5.73 17.21
N ASN A 57 -30.08 6.52 17.94
CA ASN A 57 -30.01 7.97 17.82
C ASN A 57 -28.67 8.48 18.31
N VAL A 58 -28.08 9.44 17.59
CA VAL A 58 -26.74 9.98 17.88
C VAL A 58 -26.80 11.51 17.94
N GLU A 59 -26.02 12.09 18.85
CA GLU A 59 -25.81 13.54 18.96
C GLU A 59 -24.40 13.91 18.53
N LEU A 60 -24.27 14.84 17.59
CA LEU A 60 -23.01 15.39 17.09
C LEU A 60 -22.76 16.76 17.71
N LEU A 61 -21.61 16.96 18.33
CA LEU A 61 -21.22 18.15 19.05
C LEU A 61 -19.89 18.72 18.52
N LEU A 62 -19.78 20.04 18.49
CA LEU A 62 -18.53 20.72 18.13
C LEU A 62 -17.88 21.31 19.39
N ASP A 63 -16.59 21.05 19.56
CA ASP A 63 -15.75 21.62 20.62
C ASP A 63 -14.45 22.16 20.03
N GLN A 64 -14.31 23.48 19.95
CA GLN A 64 -13.15 24.17 19.36
C GLN A 64 -11.83 23.96 20.16
N LYS A 65 -11.91 23.39 21.35
CA LYS A 65 -10.72 23.10 22.18
C LYS A 65 -10.03 21.79 21.82
N MET A 66 -10.68 20.93 21.02
CA MET A 66 -10.11 19.67 20.55
C MET A 66 -9.07 19.91 19.44
N GLU A 67 -8.20 18.92 19.24
CA GLU A 67 -7.25 18.93 18.12
C GLU A 67 -7.95 18.64 16.79
N ASP A 68 -7.31 18.98 15.67
CA ASP A 68 -7.80 18.62 14.34
C ASP A 68 -7.82 17.09 14.20
N ASP A 69 -8.85 16.56 13.53
CA ASP A 69 -9.10 15.12 13.34
C ASP A 69 -9.35 14.31 14.65
N GLU A 70 -9.25 14.92 15.83
CA GLU A 70 -9.61 14.28 17.10
C GLU A 70 -11.13 14.11 17.20
N TYR A 71 -11.57 12.99 17.74
CA TYR A 71 -12.98 12.77 18.14
C TYR A 71 -13.05 12.17 19.54
N ARG A 72 -14.20 12.35 20.20
CA ARG A 72 -14.55 11.75 21.48
C ARG A 72 -15.94 11.12 21.38
N ILE A 73 -16.06 9.89 21.90
CA ILE A 73 -17.33 9.17 21.98
C ILE A 73 -17.70 9.00 23.44
N ASP A 74 -18.92 9.41 23.81
CA ASP A 74 -19.49 9.22 25.14
C ASP A 74 -20.96 8.74 24.97
N GLY A 75 -21.19 7.45 25.14
CA GLY A 75 -22.45 6.81 24.79
C GLY A 75 -22.85 7.07 23.34
N ASN A 76 -23.97 7.78 23.13
CA ASN A 76 -24.46 8.13 21.80
C ASN A 76 -24.06 9.57 21.37
N LYS A 77 -23.08 10.18 22.04
CA LYS A 77 -22.57 11.51 21.69
C LYS A 77 -21.20 11.40 21.03
N ILE A 78 -21.03 12.09 19.92
CA ILE A 78 -19.76 12.21 19.22
C ILE A 78 -19.37 13.68 19.20
N THR A 79 -18.21 14.00 19.76
CA THR A 79 -17.69 15.38 19.84
C THR A 79 -16.37 15.48 19.09
N ALA A 80 -16.20 16.52 18.31
CA ALA A 80 -14.96 16.84 17.60
C ALA A 80 -14.81 18.35 17.40
N LYS A 81 -13.62 18.80 16.96
CA LYS A 81 -13.39 20.20 16.63
C LYS A 81 -14.14 20.66 15.38
N GLY A 82 -14.24 19.80 14.37
CA GLY A 82 -14.85 20.09 13.08
C GLY A 82 -15.53 18.89 12.45
N GLU A 83 -16.13 19.09 11.28
CA GLU A 83 -16.94 18.07 10.59
C GLU A 83 -16.14 16.82 10.23
N ILE A 84 -14.83 16.95 9.91
CA ILE A 84 -13.98 15.80 9.57
C ILE A 84 -13.71 14.96 10.81
N GLY A 85 -13.42 15.56 11.97
CA GLY A 85 -13.31 14.83 13.23
C GLY A 85 -14.62 14.13 13.60
N LEU A 86 -15.79 14.78 13.37
CA LEU A 86 -17.09 14.12 13.55
C LEU A 86 -17.25 12.92 12.61
N LEU A 87 -16.78 13.00 11.37
CA LEU A 87 -16.84 11.90 10.39
C LEU A 87 -16.00 10.70 10.85
N TYR A 88 -14.76 10.93 11.31
CA TYR A 88 -13.92 9.87 11.87
C TYR A 88 -14.56 9.26 13.13
N GLY A 89 -15.14 10.10 13.99
CA GLY A 89 -15.90 9.65 15.17
C GLY A 89 -17.14 8.84 14.79
N ALA A 90 -17.86 9.21 13.74
CA ALA A 90 -19.02 8.47 13.24
C ALA A 90 -18.61 7.05 12.76
N TYR A 91 -17.55 6.95 11.97
CA TYR A 91 -17.06 5.62 11.55
C TYR A 91 -16.50 4.80 12.72
N ALA A 92 -15.85 5.41 13.69
CA ALA A 92 -15.41 4.74 14.91
C ALA A 92 -16.59 4.22 15.73
N TYR A 93 -17.64 5.02 15.90
CA TYR A 93 -18.89 4.63 16.56
C TYR A 93 -19.57 3.45 15.83
N LEU A 94 -19.64 3.51 14.50
CA LEU A 94 -20.21 2.41 13.68
C LEU A 94 -19.39 1.11 13.78
N ARG A 95 -18.07 1.18 14.00
CA ARG A 95 -17.22 0.02 14.33
C ARG A 95 -17.44 -0.52 15.75
N GLY A 96 -18.16 0.20 16.61
CA GLY A 96 -18.40 -0.16 18.00
C GLY A 96 -17.34 0.38 18.96
N GLU A 97 -16.53 1.37 18.57
CA GLU A 97 -15.62 2.07 19.48
C GLU A 97 -16.42 2.94 20.46
N THR A 98 -16.00 2.95 21.72
CA THR A 98 -16.70 3.64 22.82
C THR A 98 -15.88 4.78 23.43
N LYS A 99 -14.67 5.00 22.93
CA LYS A 99 -13.73 6.02 23.47
C LYS A 99 -13.30 6.97 22.35
N GLY A 100 -12.78 8.12 22.77
CA GLY A 100 -12.17 9.07 21.84
C GLY A 100 -10.81 8.58 21.31
N SER A 101 -10.41 9.15 20.19
CA SER A 101 -9.11 8.92 19.57
C SER A 101 -8.69 10.12 18.73
N LYS A 102 -7.38 10.22 18.48
CA LYS A 102 -6.81 11.14 17.51
C LYS A 102 -5.77 10.40 16.66
N PRO A 103 -5.56 10.82 15.40
CA PRO A 103 -4.58 10.14 14.56
C PRO A 103 -3.17 10.40 15.06
N PHE A 104 -2.35 9.33 15.04
CA PHE A 104 -0.93 9.44 15.34
C PHE A 104 -0.19 10.23 14.24
N TYR A 105 -0.43 9.88 12.98
CA TYR A 105 0.18 10.58 11.85
C TYR A 105 -0.75 11.66 11.28
N LYS A 106 -0.17 12.84 11.00
CA LYS A 106 -0.88 13.91 10.28
C LYS A 106 -1.04 13.60 8.78
N LEU A 107 -0.10 12.83 8.21
CA LEU A 107 -0.10 12.44 6.79
C LEU A 107 -0.37 10.93 6.69
N ARG A 108 -1.51 10.58 6.12
CA ARG A 108 -2.03 9.22 5.95
C ARG A 108 -2.47 9.09 4.49
N ILE A 109 -1.50 8.79 3.60
CA ILE A 109 -1.63 9.06 2.17
C ILE A 109 -1.62 7.76 1.38
N LEU A 110 -2.53 7.62 0.40
CA LEU A 110 -2.43 6.60 -0.64
C LEU A 110 -1.68 7.15 -1.86
N ASN A 111 -0.80 6.33 -2.41
CA ASN A 111 -0.10 6.59 -3.66
C ASN A 111 -0.65 5.68 -4.75
N HIS A 112 -1.44 6.21 -5.67
CA HIS A 112 -1.89 5.47 -6.84
C HIS A 112 -0.82 5.48 -7.93
N TRP A 113 -0.65 4.35 -8.59
CA TRP A 113 0.23 4.25 -9.76
C TRP A 113 -0.58 4.19 -11.05
N ASP A 114 -1.59 5.03 -11.10
CA ASP A 114 -2.55 5.15 -12.18
C ASP A 114 -1.98 6.02 -13.31
N ASN A 115 -2.01 5.50 -14.53
CA ASN A 115 -1.57 6.20 -15.73
C ASN A 115 -2.75 6.91 -16.42
N LEU A 116 -2.43 7.94 -17.21
CA LEU A 116 -3.44 8.74 -17.91
C LEU A 116 -4.18 7.98 -19.02
N ASP A 117 -3.68 6.80 -19.41
CA ASP A 117 -4.32 5.87 -20.35
C ASP A 117 -5.26 4.85 -19.67
N ALA A 118 -5.56 5.05 -18.40
CA ALA A 118 -6.36 4.19 -17.55
C ALA A 118 -5.66 2.89 -17.08
N SER A 119 -4.44 2.60 -17.51
CA SER A 119 -3.68 1.50 -16.94
C SER A 119 -3.20 1.83 -15.53
N ILE A 120 -2.97 0.81 -14.72
CA ILE A 120 -2.36 0.94 -13.40
C ILE A 120 -1.06 0.14 -13.42
N GLU A 121 0.08 0.82 -13.22
CA GLU A 121 1.35 0.13 -13.10
C GLU A 121 1.39 -0.64 -11.78
N ARG A 122 1.75 -1.92 -11.82
CA ARG A 122 1.69 -2.83 -10.65
C ARG A 122 0.29 -2.88 -10.00
N GLY A 123 -0.77 -2.52 -10.73
CA GLY A 123 -2.16 -2.65 -10.30
C GLY A 123 -2.75 -3.97 -10.78
N TYR A 124 -3.34 -4.74 -9.88
CA TYR A 124 -3.89 -6.07 -10.17
C TYR A 124 -5.40 -6.13 -9.92
N ALA A 125 -6.05 -4.96 -9.91
CA ALA A 125 -7.46 -4.76 -9.61
C ALA A 125 -8.23 -4.07 -10.75
N GLY A 126 -7.82 -4.29 -11.97
CA GLY A 126 -8.47 -3.69 -13.15
C GLY A 126 -7.86 -2.34 -13.53
N LYS A 127 -8.66 -1.51 -14.20
CA LYS A 127 -8.25 -0.19 -14.68
C LYS A 127 -8.40 0.88 -13.59
N SER A 128 -7.82 2.07 -13.85
CA SER A 128 -7.91 3.24 -12.98
C SER A 128 -9.36 3.65 -12.71
N ILE A 129 -9.63 4.00 -11.44
CA ILE A 129 -10.90 4.62 -11.03
C ILE A 129 -10.93 6.13 -11.33
N PHE A 130 -9.79 6.77 -11.58
CA PHE A 130 -9.66 8.21 -11.81
C PHE A 130 -9.56 8.58 -13.28
N TRP A 131 -8.91 7.74 -14.07
CA TRP A 131 -8.56 8.04 -15.44
C TRP A 131 -9.23 7.06 -16.40
N ALA A 132 -9.86 7.58 -17.41
CA ALA A 132 -10.37 6.84 -18.55
C ALA A 132 -10.19 7.69 -19.80
N LEU A 133 -9.96 7.04 -20.93
CA LEU A 133 -9.86 7.68 -22.23
C LEU A 133 -11.15 7.49 -23.02
N GLU A 134 -11.50 8.47 -23.85
CA GLU A 134 -12.49 8.25 -24.90
C GLU A 134 -12.08 7.08 -25.78
N ASP A 135 -13.08 6.30 -26.25
CA ASP A 135 -12.85 5.15 -27.14
C ASP A 135 -11.86 5.54 -28.25
N PRO A 136 -10.77 4.78 -28.43
CA PRO A 136 -9.81 5.00 -29.52
C PRO A 136 -10.45 5.07 -30.91
N GLN A 137 -11.64 4.49 -31.11
CA GLN A 137 -12.37 4.57 -32.37
C GLN A 137 -12.97 5.96 -32.62
N THR A 138 -13.36 6.70 -31.58
CA THR A 138 -13.79 8.11 -31.68
C THR A 138 -12.62 9.06 -31.87
N LEU A 139 -11.41 8.66 -31.47
CA LEU A 139 -10.18 9.48 -31.54
C LEU A 139 -9.49 9.45 -32.90
N ARG A 140 -9.92 8.64 -33.87
CA ARG A 140 -9.27 8.53 -35.21
C ARG A 140 -9.11 9.86 -35.92
N ASN A 141 -9.81 10.91 -35.49
CA ASN A 141 -9.82 12.23 -36.15
C ASN A 141 -9.36 13.40 -35.22
N SER A 142 -8.95 13.16 -33.98
CA SER A 142 -8.44 14.25 -33.12
C SER A 142 -7.10 13.89 -32.51
N LYS A 143 -6.12 14.79 -32.68
CA LYS A 143 -4.79 14.73 -32.03
C LYS A 143 -4.85 15.06 -30.53
N LEU A 144 -6.03 15.18 -29.92
CA LEU A 144 -6.24 15.60 -28.53
C LEU A 144 -6.87 14.45 -27.77
N TRP A 145 -6.09 13.83 -26.90
CA TRP A 145 -6.56 12.91 -25.87
C TRP A 145 -7.49 13.68 -24.92
N ARG A 146 -8.76 13.28 -24.83
CA ARG A 146 -9.69 13.86 -23.88
C ARG A 146 -9.97 12.83 -22.78
N PRO A 147 -9.70 13.17 -21.50
CA PRO A 147 -10.11 12.31 -20.40
C PRO A 147 -11.64 12.21 -20.36
N GLN A 148 -12.13 10.99 -20.14
CA GLN A 148 -13.54 10.71 -19.92
C GLN A 148 -14.07 11.47 -18.67
N PRO A 149 -15.38 11.73 -18.57
CA PRO A 149 -15.99 12.14 -17.32
C PRO A 149 -15.67 11.14 -16.21
N ILE A 150 -15.44 11.65 -15.00
CA ILE A 150 -15.25 10.79 -13.82
C ILE A 150 -16.60 10.18 -13.40
N ASP A 151 -16.55 8.94 -12.90
CA ASP A 151 -17.68 8.37 -12.17
C ASP A 151 -17.71 8.97 -10.75
N LYS A 152 -18.59 9.95 -10.55
CA LYS A 152 -18.67 10.69 -9.29
C LYS A 152 -19.13 9.82 -8.12
N GLU A 153 -19.99 8.85 -8.37
CA GLU A 153 -20.49 7.96 -7.31
C GLU A 153 -19.39 6.99 -6.89
N LEU A 154 -18.66 6.43 -7.82
CA LEU A 154 -17.49 5.58 -7.53
C LEU A 154 -16.42 6.33 -6.71
N ILE A 155 -16.15 7.61 -7.07
CA ILE A 155 -15.19 8.43 -6.30
C ILE A 155 -15.73 8.76 -4.90
N LYS A 156 -17.04 8.93 -4.70
CA LYS A 156 -17.63 9.07 -3.36
C LYS A 156 -17.50 7.80 -2.54
N GLU A 157 -17.72 6.63 -3.13
CA GLU A 157 -17.55 5.35 -2.45
C GLU A 157 -16.09 5.13 -2.04
N TYR A 158 -15.15 5.45 -2.94
CA TYR A 158 -13.71 5.48 -2.62
C TYR A 158 -13.40 6.44 -1.46
N ALA A 159 -13.99 7.65 -1.46
CA ALA A 159 -13.81 8.63 -0.39
C ALA A 159 -14.33 8.12 0.95
N ARG A 160 -15.52 7.50 0.96
CA ARG A 160 -16.12 6.87 2.14
C ARG A 160 -15.22 5.78 2.71
N ALA A 161 -14.73 4.88 1.86
CA ALA A 161 -13.84 3.81 2.26
C ALA A 161 -12.58 4.36 2.94
N ASN A 162 -11.92 5.34 2.34
CA ASN A 162 -10.73 5.97 2.90
C ASN A 162 -10.99 6.71 4.22
N ALA A 163 -12.02 7.54 4.28
CA ALA A 163 -12.38 8.27 5.49
C ALA A 163 -12.73 7.31 6.64
N SER A 164 -13.38 6.18 6.34
CA SER A 164 -13.77 5.19 7.35
C SER A 164 -12.60 4.55 8.09
N VAL A 165 -11.39 4.55 7.51
CA VAL A 165 -10.16 4.04 8.11
C VAL A 165 -9.15 5.17 8.39
N GLY A 166 -9.56 6.43 8.22
CA GLY A 166 -8.77 7.61 8.61
C GLY A 166 -7.71 8.05 7.60
N ILE A 167 -7.74 7.60 6.35
CA ILE A 167 -6.87 8.09 5.27
C ILE A 167 -7.32 9.51 4.91
N ASN A 168 -6.36 10.45 4.81
CA ASN A 168 -6.63 11.87 4.59
C ASN A 168 -5.89 12.48 3.40
N GLY A 169 -5.29 11.67 2.56
CA GLY A 169 -4.63 12.14 1.35
C GLY A 169 -4.52 11.06 0.28
N THR A 170 -4.48 11.49 -0.98
CA THR A 170 -4.31 10.59 -2.11
C THR A 170 -3.50 11.25 -3.22
N VAL A 171 -2.47 10.57 -3.71
CA VAL A 171 -1.75 10.90 -4.95
C VAL A 171 -2.47 10.18 -6.08
N LEU A 172 -2.97 10.92 -7.07
CA LEU A 172 -3.90 10.39 -8.07
C LEU A 172 -3.24 9.69 -9.26
N ASN A 173 -1.92 9.77 -9.39
CA ASN A 173 -1.22 9.27 -10.56
C ASN A 173 0.13 8.65 -10.25
N ASN A 174 0.60 7.84 -11.21
CA ASN A 174 1.83 7.07 -11.14
C ASN A 174 3.07 7.94 -10.83
N VAL A 175 3.98 7.39 -10.05
CA VAL A 175 5.31 7.99 -9.75
C VAL A 175 6.17 8.14 -11.01
N ASN A 176 5.95 7.30 -12.05
CA ASN A 176 6.49 7.48 -13.40
C ASN A 176 5.64 8.50 -14.17
N ALA A 177 5.57 9.71 -13.65
CA ALA A 177 4.57 10.69 -14.02
C ALA A 177 4.76 11.21 -15.46
N SER A 178 3.65 11.27 -16.19
CA SER A 178 3.58 12.00 -17.47
C SER A 178 3.57 13.51 -17.21
N PRO A 179 4.37 14.31 -17.95
CA PRO A 179 4.28 15.78 -17.90
C PRO A 179 2.86 16.30 -18.14
N MET A 180 2.06 15.59 -18.95
CA MET A 180 0.67 15.94 -19.28
C MET A 180 -0.25 16.03 -18.08
N MET A 181 0.09 15.37 -16.96
CA MET A 181 -0.66 15.48 -15.70
C MET A 181 -0.85 16.94 -15.25
N LEU A 182 0.13 17.81 -15.54
CA LEU A 182 0.08 19.24 -15.19
C LEU A 182 -0.53 20.12 -16.29
N SER A 183 -1.12 19.55 -17.35
CA SER A 183 -1.87 20.33 -18.35
C SER A 183 -3.23 20.78 -17.81
N ALA A 184 -3.77 21.88 -18.34
CA ALA A 184 -5.03 22.45 -17.87
C ALA A 184 -6.20 21.44 -17.90
N ILE A 185 -6.23 20.55 -18.91
CA ILE A 185 -7.29 19.55 -19.06
C ILE A 185 -7.29 18.54 -17.90
N TYR A 186 -6.11 18.10 -17.46
CA TYR A 186 -6.01 17.17 -16.35
C TYR A 186 -6.14 17.87 -15.00
N ILE A 187 -5.64 19.09 -14.84
CA ILE A 187 -5.84 19.87 -13.60
C ILE A 187 -7.33 20.15 -13.37
N ASN A 188 -8.12 20.41 -14.41
CA ASN A 188 -9.56 20.53 -14.28
C ASN A 188 -10.20 19.24 -13.74
N LYS A 189 -9.75 18.06 -14.23
CA LYS A 189 -10.22 16.77 -13.71
C LYS A 189 -9.82 16.55 -12.26
N VAL A 190 -8.58 16.86 -11.92
CA VAL A 190 -8.09 16.81 -10.53
C VAL A 190 -8.94 17.69 -9.63
N SER A 191 -9.35 18.88 -10.09
CA SER A 191 -10.24 19.76 -9.34
C SER A 191 -11.63 19.13 -9.10
N GLU A 192 -12.22 18.49 -10.12
CA GLU A 192 -13.50 17.77 -9.96
C GLU A 192 -13.38 16.64 -8.91
N ILE A 193 -12.28 15.88 -8.93
CA ILE A 193 -12.00 14.82 -7.94
C ILE A 193 -11.80 15.44 -6.55
N ALA A 194 -11.00 16.51 -6.44
CA ALA A 194 -10.74 17.19 -5.17
C ALA A 194 -12.03 17.70 -4.50
N ASP A 195 -12.98 18.22 -5.29
CA ASP A 195 -14.27 18.69 -4.77
C ASP A 195 -15.11 17.55 -4.19
N ILE A 196 -15.00 16.33 -4.73
CA ILE A 196 -15.68 15.15 -4.20
C ILE A 196 -15.00 14.63 -2.92
N LEU A 197 -13.67 14.66 -2.88
CA LEU A 197 -12.88 14.11 -1.77
C LEU A 197 -12.84 15.03 -0.53
N ARG A 198 -12.89 16.36 -0.75
CA ARG A 198 -12.78 17.38 0.31
C ARG A 198 -13.77 17.21 1.46
N PRO A 199 -15.07 16.96 1.23
CA PRO A 199 -16.03 16.73 2.32
C PRO A 199 -15.74 15.51 3.19
N TYR A 200 -14.86 14.62 2.72
CA TYR A 200 -14.38 13.45 3.47
C TYR A 200 -13.02 13.66 4.13
N GLY A 201 -12.49 14.89 4.07
CA GLY A 201 -11.19 15.23 4.66
C GLY A 201 -9.97 14.73 3.91
N ILE A 202 -10.14 14.36 2.64
CA ILE A 202 -9.07 13.79 1.81
C ILE A 202 -8.52 14.85 0.86
N LYS A 203 -7.25 15.19 1.03
CA LYS A 203 -6.51 16.09 0.14
C LYS A 203 -5.95 15.35 -1.06
N VAL A 204 -5.93 16.06 -2.19
CA VAL A 204 -5.34 15.56 -3.43
C VAL A 204 -3.88 15.99 -3.55
N TYR A 205 -3.05 15.06 -3.99
CA TYR A 205 -1.65 15.24 -4.35
C TYR A 205 -1.42 14.73 -5.77
N LEU A 206 -0.36 15.16 -6.42
CA LEU A 206 0.03 14.67 -7.75
C LEU A 206 1.50 14.24 -7.77
N SER A 207 1.77 13.13 -8.44
CA SER A 207 3.13 12.84 -8.90
C SER A 207 3.48 13.72 -10.09
N VAL A 208 4.70 14.26 -10.11
CA VAL A 208 5.15 15.13 -11.19
C VAL A 208 6.44 14.64 -11.85
N ASN A 209 6.48 14.75 -13.17
CA ASN A 209 7.70 14.56 -13.92
C ASN A 209 8.60 15.80 -13.75
N PHE A 210 9.86 15.60 -13.34
CA PHE A 210 10.80 16.68 -13.05
C PHE A 210 11.06 17.59 -14.26
N ALA A 211 11.01 17.01 -15.47
CA ALA A 211 11.20 17.75 -16.73
C ALA A 211 9.92 18.39 -17.28
N SER A 212 8.81 18.42 -16.52
CA SER A 212 7.55 19.05 -16.97
C SER A 212 7.70 20.46 -17.56
N PRO A 213 8.60 21.35 -17.05
CA PRO A 213 8.82 22.67 -17.65
C PRO A 213 9.23 22.64 -19.13
N MET A 214 9.85 21.54 -19.58
CA MET A 214 10.30 21.36 -20.97
C MET A 214 9.20 20.81 -21.89
N SER A 215 8.09 20.34 -21.34
CA SER A 215 7.04 19.65 -22.09
C SER A 215 5.74 20.45 -22.17
N ILE A 216 5.39 21.20 -21.13
CA ILE A 216 4.13 21.91 -21.04
C ILE A 216 4.31 23.38 -20.63
N PRO A 217 3.39 24.27 -21.05
CA PRO A 217 3.40 25.66 -20.61
C PRO A 217 2.84 25.82 -19.19
N ALA A 218 3.14 26.95 -18.54
CA ALA A 218 2.44 27.42 -17.36
C ALA A 218 1.65 28.70 -17.71
N LYS A 219 0.45 28.84 -17.11
CA LYS A 219 -0.47 29.97 -17.35
C LYS A 219 0.21 31.30 -16.99
N GLY A 220 0.19 32.24 -17.92
CA GLY A 220 0.79 33.58 -17.72
C GLY A 220 2.31 33.62 -17.73
N PHE A 221 2.98 32.51 -18.04
CA PHE A 221 4.44 32.41 -18.08
C PHE A 221 4.96 32.15 -19.50
N ASN A 222 6.11 32.75 -19.84
CA ASN A 222 6.87 32.55 -21.10
C ASN A 222 5.99 32.58 -22.37
N LYS A 223 4.97 33.43 -22.43
CA LYS A 223 4.01 33.55 -23.54
C LYS A 223 3.41 32.19 -23.96
N GLY A 224 3.20 31.27 -23.00
CA GLY A 224 2.64 29.95 -23.25
C GLY A 224 3.60 28.95 -23.93
N LYS A 225 4.92 29.16 -23.86
CA LYS A 225 5.93 28.26 -24.42
C LYS A 225 6.62 27.44 -23.31
N ALA A 226 6.93 26.19 -23.63
CA ALA A 226 7.76 25.34 -22.77
C ALA A 226 9.20 25.88 -22.72
N LEU A 227 9.93 25.50 -21.67
CA LEU A 227 11.33 25.84 -21.48
C LEU A 227 12.26 24.85 -22.21
N LYS A 228 13.52 25.23 -22.36
CA LYS A 228 14.56 24.37 -22.96
C LYS A 228 15.35 23.57 -21.93
N THR A 229 15.11 23.77 -20.64
CA THR A 229 15.84 23.15 -19.54
C THR A 229 14.89 22.94 -18.34
N ALA A 230 15.22 21.99 -17.48
CA ALA A 230 14.61 21.80 -16.17
C ALA A 230 15.66 21.93 -15.04
N ASP A 231 16.83 22.56 -15.28
CA ASP A 231 17.83 22.81 -14.24
C ASP A 231 17.20 23.54 -13.04
N PRO A 232 17.17 22.94 -11.84
CA PRO A 232 16.48 23.49 -10.67
C PRO A 232 17.08 24.81 -10.17
N LEU A 233 18.29 25.15 -10.56
CA LEU A 233 18.91 26.43 -10.21
C LEU A 233 18.62 27.54 -11.22
N ASN A 234 18.08 27.19 -12.41
CA ASN A 234 17.73 28.17 -13.42
C ASN A 234 16.56 29.05 -12.96
N PRO A 235 16.67 30.38 -12.96
CA PRO A 235 15.61 31.29 -12.52
C PRO A 235 14.29 31.13 -13.29
N GLN A 236 14.34 30.83 -14.59
CA GLN A 236 13.12 30.62 -15.40
C GLN A 236 12.42 29.32 -15.01
N VAL A 237 13.14 28.26 -14.67
CA VAL A 237 12.57 26.99 -14.19
C VAL A 237 11.89 27.22 -12.84
N LYS A 238 12.54 27.92 -11.91
CA LYS A 238 11.96 28.31 -10.62
C LYS A 238 10.68 29.14 -10.80
N ALA A 239 10.70 30.11 -11.72
CA ALA A 239 9.52 30.94 -12.01
C ALA A 239 8.39 30.13 -12.65
N TRP A 240 8.72 29.16 -13.52
CA TRP A 240 7.74 28.24 -14.12
C TRP A 240 7.00 27.41 -13.05
N TRP A 241 7.74 26.79 -12.12
CA TRP A 241 7.13 26.02 -11.06
C TRP A 241 6.26 26.87 -10.12
N LYS A 242 6.69 28.10 -9.80
CA LYS A 242 5.85 29.05 -9.03
C LYS A 242 4.57 29.40 -9.78
N ALA A 243 4.63 29.66 -11.09
CA ALA A 243 3.46 29.96 -11.91
C ALA A 243 2.52 28.74 -12.00
N LYS A 244 3.08 27.53 -12.17
CA LYS A 244 2.29 26.29 -12.22
C LYS A 244 1.65 25.95 -10.86
N ALA A 245 2.36 26.11 -9.77
CA ALA A 245 1.79 25.96 -8.43
C ALA A 245 0.63 26.95 -8.21
N LYS A 246 0.81 28.23 -8.56
CA LYS A 246 -0.27 29.21 -8.49
C LYS A 246 -1.49 28.78 -9.30
N GLU A 247 -1.31 28.34 -10.54
CA GLU A 247 -2.39 27.85 -11.41
C GLU A 247 -3.16 26.69 -10.76
N ILE A 248 -2.49 25.75 -10.09
CA ILE A 248 -3.12 24.62 -9.40
C ILE A 248 -3.88 25.10 -8.17
N TYR A 249 -3.28 25.92 -7.30
CA TYR A 249 -3.93 26.37 -6.07
C TYR A 249 -5.09 27.36 -6.32
N GLU A 250 -5.11 28.05 -7.47
CA GLU A 250 -6.28 28.84 -7.89
C GLU A 250 -7.50 27.96 -8.15
N GLN A 251 -7.31 26.71 -8.59
CA GLN A 251 -8.40 25.77 -8.85
C GLN A 251 -8.68 24.83 -7.67
N ILE A 252 -7.63 24.46 -6.93
CA ILE A 252 -7.69 23.50 -5.82
C ILE A 252 -7.01 24.14 -4.60
N PRO A 253 -7.72 25.00 -3.85
CA PRO A 253 -7.10 25.78 -2.76
C PRO A 253 -6.46 24.94 -1.65
N ASP A 254 -6.95 23.72 -1.44
CA ASP A 254 -6.47 22.75 -0.45
C ASP A 254 -5.54 21.67 -1.03
N PHE A 255 -5.02 21.87 -2.26
CA PHE A 255 -4.08 20.94 -2.87
C PHE A 255 -2.90 20.64 -1.96
N GLY A 256 -2.60 19.34 -1.74
CA GLY A 256 -1.63 18.92 -0.73
C GLY A 256 -0.17 19.10 -1.14
N GLY A 257 0.15 19.01 -2.43
CA GLY A 257 1.51 19.12 -2.92
C GLY A 257 1.91 18.01 -3.90
N PHE A 258 3.21 17.79 -4.06
CA PHE A 258 3.74 16.89 -5.08
C PHE A 258 4.49 15.70 -4.50
N LEU A 259 4.34 14.55 -5.16
CA LEU A 259 5.22 13.38 -5.04
C LEU A 259 6.20 13.37 -6.22
N VAL A 260 7.49 13.07 -5.96
CA VAL A 260 8.54 13.08 -6.99
C VAL A 260 9.38 11.82 -6.94
N LYS A 261 9.49 11.15 -8.08
CA LYS A 261 10.53 10.16 -8.38
C LYS A 261 11.51 10.81 -9.37
N ALA A 262 12.78 10.92 -9.01
CA ALA A 262 13.79 11.61 -9.81
C ALA A 262 15.06 10.77 -9.94
N ASN A 263 15.69 10.80 -11.10
CA ASN A 263 16.93 10.09 -11.44
C ASN A 263 16.93 8.60 -11.11
N SER A 264 15.78 7.94 -11.29
CA SER A 264 15.62 6.51 -11.08
C SER A 264 14.77 5.93 -12.19
N GLU A 265 15.17 4.77 -12.74
CA GLU A 265 14.43 4.01 -13.76
C GLU A 265 13.98 4.90 -14.95
N GLY A 266 14.90 5.69 -15.49
CA GLY A 266 14.64 6.55 -16.66
C GLY A 266 13.84 7.83 -16.37
N GLN A 267 13.43 8.08 -15.13
CA GLN A 267 12.79 9.34 -14.79
C GLN A 267 13.82 10.47 -14.71
N PRO A 268 13.54 11.64 -15.31
CA PRO A 268 14.45 12.79 -15.28
C PRO A 268 14.57 13.35 -13.87
N GLY A 269 15.71 13.97 -13.59
CA GLY A 269 15.95 14.55 -12.29
C GLY A 269 17.08 15.58 -12.24
N PRO A 270 17.44 16.04 -11.03
CA PRO A 270 18.47 17.05 -10.84
C PRO A 270 19.87 16.66 -11.38
N PHE A 271 20.23 15.38 -11.34
CA PHE A 271 21.56 14.92 -11.82
C PHE A 271 21.78 15.13 -13.31
N ASP A 272 20.72 15.17 -14.10
CA ASP A 272 20.81 15.49 -15.53
C ASP A 272 21.42 16.87 -15.76
N TYR A 273 21.42 17.71 -14.73
CA TYR A 273 21.94 19.08 -14.70
C TYR A 273 23.14 19.24 -13.74
N LYS A 274 23.70 18.13 -13.23
CA LYS A 274 24.79 18.16 -12.22
C LYS A 274 24.36 18.87 -10.92
N ARG A 275 23.12 18.66 -10.51
CA ARG A 275 22.52 19.19 -9.28
C ARG A 275 22.16 18.05 -8.34
N THR A 276 22.00 18.37 -7.06
CA THR A 276 21.63 17.41 -6.03
C THR A 276 20.11 17.21 -5.95
N HIS A 277 19.67 16.11 -5.32
CA HIS A 277 18.24 15.91 -5.00
C HIS A 277 17.70 17.05 -4.12
N ALA A 278 18.52 17.59 -3.21
CA ALA A 278 18.12 18.74 -2.39
C ALA A 278 17.86 20.00 -3.24
N ASP A 279 18.66 20.27 -4.28
CA ASP A 279 18.41 21.39 -5.19
C ASP A 279 17.07 21.25 -5.90
N GLY A 280 16.76 20.04 -6.40
CA GLY A 280 15.51 19.74 -7.08
C GLY A 280 14.30 19.83 -6.15
N ALA A 281 14.38 19.17 -5.00
CA ALA A 281 13.30 19.16 -4.02
C ALA A 281 13.00 20.56 -3.46
N ASN A 282 14.05 21.33 -3.16
CA ASN A 282 13.91 22.68 -2.61
C ASN A 282 13.29 23.66 -3.62
N MET A 283 13.61 23.53 -4.91
CA MET A 283 12.96 24.31 -5.95
C MET A 283 11.45 24.12 -5.97
N LEU A 284 11.00 22.87 -5.90
CA LEU A 284 9.57 22.54 -5.85
C LEU A 284 8.93 22.97 -4.51
N ALA A 285 9.64 22.75 -3.41
CA ALA A 285 9.20 23.14 -2.09
C ALA A 285 8.96 24.65 -1.98
N ASP A 286 9.88 25.46 -2.50
CA ASP A 286 9.75 26.93 -2.53
C ASP A 286 8.54 27.38 -3.41
N ALA A 287 8.14 26.59 -4.41
CA ALA A 287 7.01 26.91 -5.26
C ALA A 287 5.66 26.67 -4.57
N VAL A 288 5.53 25.62 -3.75
CA VAL A 288 4.27 25.25 -3.07
C VAL A 288 4.16 25.80 -1.65
N LYS A 289 5.26 26.22 -1.02
CA LYS A 289 5.31 26.71 0.36
C LYS A 289 4.34 27.86 0.65
N PRO A 290 4.13 28.87 -0.23
CA PRO A 290 3.18 29.96 0.03
C PRO A 290 1.73 29.49 0.25
N TYR A 291 1.40 28.28 -0.19
CA TYR A 291 0.08 27.70 -0.13
C TYR A 291 -0.04 26.58 0.95
N GLY A 292 1.03 26.34 1.71
CA GLY A 292 1.07 25.26 2.69
C GLY A 292 1.30 23.86 2.11
N GLY A 293 1.69 23.76 0.84
CA GLY A 293 1.97 22.50 0.15
C GLY A 293 3.28 21.85 0.59
N ILE A 294 3.34 20.52 0.44
CA ILE A 294 4.52 19.70 0.76
C ILE A 294 5.09 19.04 -0.50
N ILE A 295 6.35 18.64 -0.41
CA ILE A 295 7.00 17.79 -1.39
C ILE A 295 7.36 16.47 -0.74
N MET A 296 6.81 15.38 -1.24
CA MET A 296 7.19 14.01 -0.92
C MET A 296 8.24 13.58 -1.95
N TRP A 297 9.49 13.51 -1.53
CA TRP A 297 10.60 13.16 -2.42
C TRP A 297 11.01 11.72 -2.15
N ARG A 298 10.83 10.85 -3.15
CA ARG A 298 11.21 9.44 -2.97
C ARG A 298 12.72 9.30 -2.89
N SER A 299 13.20 8.60 -1.87
CA SER A 299 14.62 8.28 -1.70
C SER A 299 15.02 6.98 -2.39
N PHE A 300 14.26 6.58 -3.40
CA PHE A 300 14.51 5.39 -4.18
C PHE A 300 15.27 5.75 -5.44
N VAL A 301 16.49 5.24 -5.54
CA VAL A 301 17.38 5.45 -6.69
C VAL A 301 17.95 4.12 -7.15
N TYR A 302 17.95 3.90 -8.46
CA TYR A 302 18.68 2.82 -9.09
C TYR A 302 19.74 3.40 -10.05
N GLY A 303 20.98 3.27 -9.65
CA GLY A 303 22.11 3.20 -10.55
C GLY A 303 22.74 4.47 -11.06
N ALA A 304 22.20 5.68 -10.86
CA ALA A 304 22.73 6.85 -11.57
C ALA A 304 24.08 7.34 -11.02
N ALA A 305 24.23 7.48 -9.69
CA ALA A 305 25.44 8.04 -9.08
C ALA A 305 26.37 6.99 -8.44
N HIS A 306 25.88 5.77 -8.25
CA HIS A 306 26.55 4.72 -7.49
C HIS A 306 26.65 3.40 -8.28
N ALA A 307 26.99 3.49 -9.58
CA ALA A 307 27.17 2.31 -10.42
C ALA A 307 28.22 1.35 -9.83
N GLY A 308 27.82 0.06 -9.67
CA GLY A 308 28.68 -0.96 -9.07
C GLY A 308 28.60 -1.06 -7.55
N GLU A 309 27.91 -0.14 -6.85
CA GLU A 309 27.62 -0.27 -5.43
C GLU A 309 26.47 -1.28 -5.22
N ASP A 310 26.55 -2.07 -4.14
CA ASP A 310 25.44 -2.95 -3.75
C ASP A 310 24.14 -2.16 -3.65
N ARG A 311 23.13 -2.60 -4.36
CA ARG A 311 21.86 -1.91 -4.53
C ARG A 311 21.18 -1.55 -3.22
N VAL A 312 21.32 -2.36 -2.17
CA VAL A 312 20.73 -2.12 -0.85
C VAL A 312 21.38 -0.94 -0.10
N LYS A 313 22.56 -0.47 -0.55
CA LYS A 313 23.28 0.67 0.04
C LYS A 313 22.91 2.01 -0.58
N GLN A 314 22.46 2.01 -1.83
CA GLN A 314 22.40 3.20 -2.67
C GLN A 314 21.54 4.32 -2.06
N ALA A 315 20.41 4.01 -1.45
CA ALA A 315 19.56 5.03 -0.85
C ALA A 315 20.25 5.81 0.28
N VAL A 316 21.03 5.14 1.12
CA VAL A 316 21.80 5.80 2.19
C VAL A 316 22.96 6.58 1.61
N SER A 317 23.75 5.98 0.71
CA SER A 317 24.90 6.62 0.06
C SER A 317 24.50 7.90 -0.67
N GLU A 318 23.31 7.90 -1.30
CA GLU A 318 22.77 9.01 -2.06
C GLU A 318 22.23 10.13 -1.17
N PHE A 319 21.41 9.79 -0.17
CA PHE A 319 20.62 10.78 0.56
C PHE A 319 21.24 11.24 1.89
N ALA A 320 22.05 10.41 2.58
CA ALA A 320 22.64 10.78 3.87
C ALA A 320 23.55 12.03 3.77
N PRO A 321 24.36 12.25 2.70
CA PRO A 321 25.16 13.48 2.56
C PRO A 321 24.34 14.77 2.41
N MET A 322 23.03 14.64 2.13
CA MET A 322 22.10 15.76 1.95
C MET A 322 21.20 15.98 3.16
N ASP A 323 21.35 15.20 4.24
CA ASP A 323 20.55 15.37 5.44
C ASP A 323 20.65 16.79 6.02
N GLY A 324 19.51 17.40 6.34
CA GLY A 324 19.42 18.78 6.78
C GLY A 324 19.53 19.85 5.69
N LYS A 325 19.75 19.47 4.40
CA LYS A 325 19.80 20.43 3.28
C LYS A 325 18.44 20.63 2.61
N PHE A 326 17.46 19.85 2.95
CA PHE A 326 16.08 19.95 2.44
C PHE A 326 15.29 21.03 3.18
N ARG A 327 14.34 21.68 2.48
CA ARG A 327 13.38 22.61 3.10
C ARG A 327 12.50 21.90 4.10
N ASP A 328 11.93 22.67 5.05
CA ASP A 328 11.05 22.19 6.12
C ASP A 328 9.73 21.56 5.62
N ASN A 329 9.30 21.87 4.40
CA ASN A 329 8.14 21.27 3.73
C ASN A 329 8.52 20.17 2.71
N VAL A 330 9.76 19.71 2.71
CA VAL A 330 10.18 18.47 2.02
C VAL A 330 10.15 17.31 3.01
N ILE A 331 9.64 16.17 2.56
CA ILE A 331 9.59 14.91 3.31
C ILE A 331 10.24 13.84 2.43
N LEU A 332 11.27 13.18 2.92
CA LEU A 332 11.83 12.02 2.24
C LEU A 332 10.89 10.83 2.43
N GLN A 333 10.41 10.28 1.32
CA GLN A 333 9.55 9.11 1.28
C GLN A 333 10.38 7.88 0.93
N SER A 334 10.56 7.00 1.91
CA SER A 334 11.45 5.84 1.82
C SER A 334 10.68 4.54 1.96
N LYS A 335 11.02 3.53 1.14
CA LYS A 335 10.46 2.19 1.25
C LYS A 335 10.80 1.56 2.61
N ASN A 336 9.96 0.66 3.09
CA ASN A 336 10.17 -0.02 4.38
C ASN A 336 11.41 -0.92 4.40
N GLY A 337 11.81 -1.50 3.26
CA GLY A 337 13.04 -2.27 3.08
C GLY A 337 14.03 -1.58 2.17
N PRO A 338 15.32 -1.98 2.17
CA PRO A 338 16.37 -1.29 1.42
C PRO A 338 16.36 -1.64 -0.08
N LEU A 339 15.59 -2.64 -0.51
CA LEU A 339 15.53 -3.08 -1.90
C LEU A 339 14.20 -2.68 -2.57
N ASP A 340 13.14 -3.46 -2.44
CA ASP A 340 11.92 -3.21 -3.21
C ASP A 340 10.67 -3.98 -2.74
N PHE A 341 10.19 -3.75 -1.52
CA PHE A 341 8.96 -4.39 -1.02
C PHE A 341 8.93 -5.93 -1.14
N GLN A 342 10.08 -6.58 -1.04
CA GLN A 342 10.20 -8.03 -1.12
C GLN A 342 9.38 -8.73 0.00
N PRO A 343 9.02 -9.99 -0.12
CA PRO A 343 8.29 -10.73 0.91
C PRO A 343 8.92 -10.62 2.30
N ARG A 344 10.25 -10.61 2.37
CA ARG A 344 11.01 -10.25 3.57
C ARG A 344 12.27 -9.49 3.21
N GLU A 345 12.39 -8.29 3.76
CA GLU A 345 13.61 -7.49 3.77
C GLU A 345 13.93 -7.09 5.22
N PRO A 346 15.19 -6.83 5.57
CA PRO A 346 15.49 -6.04 6.76
C PRO A 346 14.85 -4.64 6.60
N TYR A 347 14.68 -3.91 7.71
CA TYR A 347 14.22 -2.52 7.57
C TYR A 347 15.26 -1.67 6.80
N ALA A 348 14.80 -0.64 6.10
CA ALA A 348 15.69 0.22 5.33
C ALA A 348 16.57 1.08 6.25
N PRO A 349 17.91 0.98 6.19
CA PRO A 349 18.80 1.72 7.09
C PRO A 349 18.76 3.23 6.88
N ILE A 350 18.18 3.73 5.81
CA ILE A 350 18.01 5.18 5.58
C ILE A 350 17.22 5.84 6.73
N PHE A 351 16.32 5.13 7.40
CA PHE A 351 15.59 5.66 8.56
C PHE A 351 16.49 5.94 9.76
N ASP A 352 17.67 5.35 9.82
CA ASP A 352 18.68 5.63 10.84
C ASP A 352 19.68 6.69 10.42
N ASN A 353 19.89 6.88 9.12
CA ASN A 353 20.94 7.74 8.56
C ASN A 353 20.44 9.16 8.24
N ILE A 354 19.14 9.39 8.21
CA ILE A 354 18.52 10.71 8.08
C ILE A 354 18.02 11.15 9.45
N LYS A 355 18.53 12.29 9.95
CA LYS A 355 18.24 12.78 11.32
C LYS A 355 17.62 14.17 11.35
N ASN A 356 17.91 15.00 10.36
CA ASN A 356 17.57 16.42 10.32
C ASN A 356 16.47 16.72 9.27
N THR A 357 16.20 15.77 8.37
CA THR A 357 15.17 15.89 7.34
C THR A 357 13.95 15.03 7.73
N LYS A 358 12.76 15.54 7.52
CA LYS A 358 11.52 14.80 7.77
C LYS A 358 11.45 13.55 6.91
N GLN A 359 10.99 12.45 7.50
CA GLN A 359 10.84 11.17 6.82
C GLN A 359 9.40 10.65 6.93
N MET A 360 8.98 9.93 5.90
CA MET A 360 7.78 9.08 5.92
C MET A 360 8.10 7.70 5.33
N ALA A 361 7.43 6.67 5.83
CA ALA A 361 7.57 5.34 5.28
C ALA A 361 6.64 5.17 4.06
N GLU A 362 7.17 4.57 3.00
CA GLU A 362 6.38 4.07 1.87
C GLU A 362 6.17 2.57 2.05
N LEU A 363 4.91 2.18 2.24
CA LEU A 363 4.47 0.79 2.35
C LEU A 363 3.77 0.39 1.05
N GLN A 364 3.86 -0.87 0.64
CA GLN A 364 3.17 -1.32 -0.57
C GLN A 364 1.96 -2.16 -0.21
N ILE A 365 0.76 -1.69 -0.57
CA ILE A 365 -0.51 -2.41 -0.43
C ILE A 365 -0.72 -3.35 -1.63
N THR A 366 -0.12 -2.99 -2.76
CA THR A 366 -0.33 -3.60 -4.09
C THR A 366 0.12 -5.06 -4.20
N GLN A 367 0.95 -5.58 -3.29
CA GLN A 367 1.45 -6.96 -3.30
C GLN A 367 2.25 -7.34 -4.56
N GLU A 368 3.05 -6.42 -5.12
CA GLU A 368 3.84 -6.66 -6.34
C GLU A 368 4.68 -7.94 -6.24
N TYR A 369 5.37 -8.11 -5.13
CA TYR A 369 6.26 -9.25 -4.86
C TYR A 369 5.61 -10.32 -3.96
N LEU A 370 4.34 -10.15 -3.61
CA LEU A 370 3.61 -11.03 -2.68
C LEU A 370 2.35 -11.60 -3.35
N GLY A 371 2.51 -12.08 -4.58
CA GLY A 371 1.47 -12.80 -5.30
C GLY A 371 0.47 -11.93 -6.08
N GLN A 372 0.70 -10.62 -6.21
CA GLN A 372 0.00 -9.71 -7.13
C GLN A 372 -1.53 -9.74 -6.99
N SER A 373 -2.04 -9.72 -5.77
CA SER A 373 -3.48 -9.87 -5.46
C SER A 373 -4.14 -11.13 -6.04
N ARG A 374 -3.34 -12.13 -6.42
CA ARG A 374 -3.79 -13.49 -6.75
C ARG A 374 -3.67 -14.42 -5.57
N HIS A 375 -2.81 -14.06 -4.59
CA HIS A 375 -2.55 -14.82 -3.38
C HIS A 375 -3.18 -14.12 -2.17
N LEU A 376 -3.63 -14.93 -1.22
CA LEU A 376 -4.02 -14.45 0.10
C LEU A 376 -2.75 -14.15 0.89
N VAL A 377 -2.42 -12.86 1.04
CA VAL A 377 -1.30 -12.38 1.87
C VAL A 377 -1.74 -11.15 2.65
N TYR A 378 -1.84 -11.28 3.98
CA TYR A 378 -2.15 -10.18 4.87
C TYR A 378 -0.87 -9.45 5.29
N LEU A 379 -0.78 -8.17 4.97
CA LEU A 379 0.46 -7.40 5.06
C LEU A 379 0.71 -6.73 6.42
N ALA A 380 -0.31 -6.61 7.28
CA ALA A 380 -0.12 -5.94 8.57
C ALA A 380 0.99 -6.57 9.45
N PRO A 381 1.20 -7.91 9.47
CA PRO A 381 2.35 -8.49 10.17
C PRO A 381 3.70 -7.95 9.68
N MET A 382 3.88 -7.78 8.36
CA MET A 382 5.09 -7.21 7.76
C MET A 382 5.29 -5.75 8.15
N TRP A 383 4.23 -4.94 8.14
CA TRP A 383 4.31 -3.53 8.54
C TRP A 383 4.53 -3.35 10.04
N ARG A 384 3.97 -4.25 10.87
CA ARG A 384 4.26 -4.28 12.31
C ARG A 384 5.70 -4.71 12.60
N GLU A 385 6.25 -5.65 11.82
CA GLU A 385 7.67 -6.00 11.88
C GLU A 385 8.54 -4.76 11.58
N PHE A 386 8.23 -3.99 10.53
CA PHE A 386 8.92 -2.74 10.22
C PHE A 386 8.88 -1.75 11.41
N PHE A 387 7.71 -1.51 12.02
CA PHE A 387 7.58 -0.62 13.17
C PHE A 387 8.26 -1.13 14.45
N SER A 388 8.67 -2.39 14.51
CA SER A 388 9.50 -2.88 15.61
C SER A 388 10.97 -2.43 15.51
N TYR A 389 11.41 -2.09 14.31
CA TYR A 389 12.75 -1.56 14.03
C TYR A 389 12.77 -0.02 13.92
N VAL A 390 11.78 0.55 13.26
CA VAL A 390 11.66 1.98 13.05
C VAL A 390 10.56 2.53 13.95
N ALA A 391 10.95 3.27 14.98
CA ALA A 391 9.99 3.86 15.90
C ALA A 391 9.01 4.79 15.15
N PRO A 392 7.69 4.64 15.35
CA PRO A 392 6.69 5.46 14.66
C PRO A 392 6.93 6.96 14.79
N GLU A 393 7.46 7.42 15.92
CA GLU A 393 7.74 8.83 16.26
C GLU A 393 8.80 9.48 15.35
N LYS A 394 9.64 8.68 14.70
CA LYS A 394 10.62 9.17 13.72
C LYS A 394 9.97 9.66 12.42
N LEU A 395 8.73 9.25 12.17
CA LEU A 395 8.03 9.48 10.91
C LEU A 395 6.96 10.57 11.08
N VAL A 396 6.85 11.45 10.09
CA VAL A 396 5.77 12.47 10.05
C VAL A 396 4.50 11.95 9.40
N GLY A 397 4.53 10.77 8.80
CA GLY A 397 3.41 10.13 8.14
C GLY A 397 3.78 8.80 7.51
N ILE A 398 2.81 8.14 6.92
CA ILE A 398 3.01 6.97 6.05
C ILE A 398 2.27 7.13 4.73
N ALA A 399 2.86 6.59 3.68
CA ALA A 399 2.28 6.51 2.34
C ALA A 399 2.13 5.04 1.92
N GLY A 400 0.99 4.70 1.31
CA GLY A 400 0.70 3.35 0.84
C GLY A 400 0.55 3.30 -0.67
N VAL A 401 1.36 2.50 -1.37
CA VAL A 401 1.14 2.22 -2.78
C VAL A 401 -0.16 1.44 -2.91
N ALA A 402 -1.17 2.05 -3.54
CA ALA A 402 -2.53 1.54 -3.52
C ALA A 402 -2.72 0.37 -4.49
N ASN A 403 -3.59 -0.57 -4.07
CA ASN A 403 -4.11 -1.66 -4.90
C ASN A 403 -5.63 -1.50 -5.05
N ILE A 404 -6.05 -0.50 -5.81
CA ILE A 404 -7.45 -0.11 -5.98
C ILE A 404 -7.70 0.17 -7.46
N GLY A 405 -8.69 -0.51 -8.02
CA GLY A 405 -9.06 -0.37 -9.43
C GLY A 405 -10.53 -0.72 -9.67
N LEU A 406 -10.93 -0.85 -10.93
CA LEU A 406 -12.32 -1.08 -11.36
C LEU A 406 -12.81 -2.51 -11.19
N ASP A 407 -12.03 -3.44 -10.60
CA ASP A 407 -12.57 -4.74 -10.22
C ASP A 407 -13.71 -4.57 -9.21
N LYS A 408 -14.72 -5.44 -9.27
CA LYS A 408 -15.90 -5.37 -8.41
C LYS A 408 -15.55 -5.30 -6.92
N ASN A 409 -14.51 -6.06 -6.50
CA ASN A 409 -14.01 -6.05 -5.13
C ASN A 409 -12.91 -4.99 -4.88
N TRP A 410 -12.68 -4.06 -5.82
CA TRP A 410 -11.69 -2.97 -5.75
C TRP A 410 -10.22 -3.39 -5.72
N CYS A 411 -9.89 -4.59 -5.26
CA CYS A 411 -8.52 -5.00 -4.92
C CYS A 411 -8.04 -6.27 -5.64
N GLY A 412 -8.85 -6.84 -6.55
CA GLY A 412 -8.52 -8.06 -7.29
C GLY A 412 -8.62 -9.35 -6.47
N HIS A 413 -8.57 -9.28 -5.15
CA HIS A 413 -8.77 -10.37 -4.21
C HIS A 413 -9.52 -9.87 -2.97
N HIS A 414 -10.49 -10.63 -2.47
CA HIS A 414 -11.30 -10.18 -1.32
C HIS A 414 -10.44 -9.90 -0.07
N PHE A 415 -9.44 -10.74 0.22
CA PHE A 415 -8.52 -10.50 1.36
C PHE A 415 -7.52 -9.36 1.13
N SER A 416 -7.31 -8.90 -0.11
CA SER A 416 -6.49 -7.70 -0.36
C SER A 416 -7.16 -6.42 0.12
N GLN A 417 -8.49 -6.43 0.30
CA GLN A 417 -9.21 -5.35 0.98
C GLN A 417 -8.74 -5.18 2.44
N ALA A 418 -8.37 -6.28 3.11
CA ALA A 418 -7.82 -6.23 4.47
C ALA A 418 -6.50 -5.45 4.54
N ASN A 419 -5.71 -5.45 3.48
CA ASN A 419 -4.46 -4.69 3.40
C ASN A 419 -4.72 -3.18 3.29
N TRP A 420 -5.70 -2.76 2.50
CA TRP A 420 -6.14 -1.37 2.45
C TRP A 420 -6.69 -0.92 3.81
N TYR A 421 -7.58 -1.72 4.42
CA TYR A 421 -8.10 -1.47 5.76
C TYR A 421 -6.98 -1.34 6.79
N ALA A 422 -6.06 -2.29 6.82
CA ALA A 422 -4.95 -2.32 7.77
C ALA A 422 -4.00 -1.13 7.61
N PHE A 423 -3.74 -0.70 6.38
CA PHE A 423 -2.93 0.50 6.13
C PHE A 423 -3.57 1.72 6.80
N GLY A 424 -4.86 1.96 6.59
CA GLY A 424 -5.57 3.09 7.21
C GLY A 424 -5.55 3.01 8.75
N ARG A 425 -5.81 1.82 9.31
CA ARG A 425 -5.81 1.62 10.78
C ARG A 425 -4.43 1.85 11.39
N LEU A 426 -3.35 1.37 10.76
CA LEU A 426 -1.97 1.63 11.20
C LEU A 426 -1.54 3.08 10.98
N ALA A 427 -2.04 3.74 9.94
CA ALA A 427 -1.82 5.17 9.73
C ALA A 427 -2.48 6.02 10.81
N TRP A 428 -3.65 5.58 11.31
CA TRP A 428 -4.33 6.20 12.44
C TRP A 428 -3.63 5.91 13.76
N ASN A 429 -3.31 4.64 14.02
CA ASN A 429 -2.63 4.19 15.23
C ASN A 429 -1.61 3.07 14.93
N PRO A 430 -0.31 3.38 14.83
CA PRO A 430 0.73 2.42 14.48
C PRO A 430 0.98 1.35 15.55
N TYR A 431 0.36 1.47 16.72
CA TYR A 431 0.48 0.51 17.83
C TYR A 431 -0.59 -0.58 17.83
N LEU A 432 -1.60 -0.49 16.95
CA LEU A 432 -2.56 -1.58 16.79
C LEU A 432 -1.85 -2.87 16.37
N THR A 433 -2.26 -3.99 16.92
CA THR A 433 -1.73 -5.29 16.52
C THR A 433 -2.37 -5.75 15.21
N SER A 434 -1.62 -6.56 14.45
CA SER A 434 -2.14 -7.18 13.21
C SER A 434 -3.40 -8.00 13.48
N GLU A 435 -3.47 -8.65 14.65
CA GLU A 435 -4.60 -9.46 15.07
C GLU A 435 -5.85 -8.61 15.35
N GLN A 436 -5.70 -7.48 16.06
CA GLN A 436 -6.81 -6.55 16.31
C GLN A 436 -7.42 -6.06 14.99
N ILE A 437 -6.58 -5.62 14.07
CA ILE A 437 -7.02 -5.10 12.77
C ILE A 437 -7.70 -6.19 11.93
N ALA A 438 -7.13 -7.41 11.91
CA ALA A 438 -7.72 -8.53 11.19
C ALA A 438 -9.10 -8.92 11.76
N LYS A 439 -9.28 -8.94 13.09
CA LYS A 439 -10.56 -9.18 13.75
C LYS A 439 -11.61 -8.12 13.38
N GLU A 440 -11.23 -6.83 13.40
CA GLU A 440 -12.11 -5.74 12.99
C GLU A 440 -12.58 -5.92 11.54
N TRP A 441 -11.65 -6.19 10.62
CA TRP A 441 -11.96 -6.37 9.21
C TRP A 441 -12.81 -7.61 8.93
N LEU A 442 -12.46 -8.76 9.51
CA LEU A 442 -13.22 -10.01 9.38
C LEU A 442 -14.67 -9.83 9.87
N LYS A 443 -14.84 -9.20 11.03
CA LYS A 443 -16.17 -8.90 11.59
C LYS A 443 -16.99 -8.03 10.64
N ALA A 444 -16.39 -6.98 10.07
CA ALA A 444 -17.07 -6.06 9.17
C ALA A 444 -17.37 -6.67 7.79
N THR A 445 -16.62 -7.72 7.37
CA THR A 445 -16.65 -8.24 6.00
C THR A 445 -17.37 -9.58 5.88
N PHE A 446 -17.19 -10.50 6.82
CA PHE A 446 -17.69 -11.87 6.74
C PHE A 446 -18.71 -12.24 7.82
N CYS A 447 -18.90 -11.42 8.86
CA CYS A 447 -19.91 -11.70 9.87
C CYS A 447 -21.30 -11.31 9.34
N LEU A 448 -22.06 -12.27 8.84
CA LEU A 448 -23.42 -12.02 8.39
C LEU A 448 -24.36 -11.85 9.60
N PRO A 449 -25.38 -10.95 9.54
CA PRO A 449 -26.39 -10.84 10.58
C PRO A 449 -27.08 -12.19 10.82
N GLY A 450 -27.05 -12.70 12.06
CA GLY A 450 -27.67 -13.97 12.45
C GLY A 450 -26.80 -15.22 12.34
N THR A 451 -25.56 -15.13 11.81
CA THR A 451 -24.63 -16.27 11.71
C THR A 451 -23.59 -16.31 12.83
N CYS A 452 -23.31 -15.18 13.49
CA CYS A 452 -22.53 -15.16 14.72
C CYS A 452 -23.47 -15.32 15.93
N PRO A 453 -23.12 -16.11 16.96
CA PRO A 453 -23.90 -16.19 18.17
C PRO A 453 -24.14 -14.81 18.78
N PRO A 454 -25.34 -14.51 19.33
CA PRO A 454 -25.59 -13.24 19.98
C PRO A 454 -24.60 -13.06 21.13
N ALA A 455 -23.96 -11.90 21.20
CA ALA A 455 -23.09 -11.54 22.32
C ALA A 455 -23.97 -11.32 23.56
N GLU A 456 -24.10 -12.33 24.43
CA GLU A 456 -24.83 -12.23 25.70
C GLU A 456 -24.03 -11.52 26.80
N THR A 457 -22.76 -11.14 26.56
CA THR A 457 -21.94 -10.42 27.54
C THR A 457 -21.17 -9.28 26.86
N ASN A 458 -20.88 -8.23 27.62
CA ASN A 458 -20.18 -7.00 27.18
C ASN A 458 -18.74 -7.19 26.65
N GLU A 459 -18.30 -8.43 26.51
CA GLU A 459 -17.05 -8.80 25.83
C GLU A 459 -17.40 -9.49 24.52
N HIS A 460 -17.18 -8.81 23.40
CA HIS A 460 -17.35 -9.33 22.04
C HIS A 460 -16.30 -10.42 21.71
N GLN A 461 -16.32 -11.51 22.45
CA GLN A 461 -15.51 -12.69 22.17
C GLN A 461 -16.39 -13.73 21.49
N CYS A 462 -16.20 -13.91 20.17
CA CYS A 462 -16.46 -15.21 19.58
C CYS A 462 -15.60 -16.21 20.35
N LEU A 463 -16.22 -17.16 21.02
CA LEU A 463 -15.49 -18.15 21.83
C LEU A 463 -14.49 -18.91 20.94
N PRO A 464 -13.26 -19.15 21.40
CA PRO A 464 -12.32 -19.99 20.69
C PRO A 464 -12.96 -21.35 20.38
N GLY A 465 -12.96 -21.75 19.10
CA GLY A 465 -13.47 -23.04 18.64
C GLY A 465 -14.94 -23.08 18.17
N THR A 466 -15.73 -22.00 18.32
CA THR A 466 -17.12 -21.96 17.85
C THR A 466 -17.40 -20.92 16.75
N CYS A 467 -16.46 -20.01 16.50
CA CYS A 467 -16.59 -18.99 15.47
C CYS A 467 -15.76 -19.37 14.22
N PRO A 468 -16.40 -19.51 13.04
CA PRO A 468 -15.69 -19.81 11.79
C PRO A 468 -14.64 -18.76 11.43
N LEU A 469 -14.78 -17.53 11.95
CA LEU A 469 -13.81 -16.46 11.74
C LEU A 469 -12.48 -16.70 12.48
N ALA A 470 -12.42 -17.56 13.49
CA ALA A 470 -11.17 -17.87 14.20
C ALA A 470 -10.16 -18.58 13.28
N GLY A 471 -10.62 -19.50 12.44
CA GLY A 471 -9.79 -20.14 11.41
C GLY A 471 -9.26 -19.11 10.39
N LEU A 472 -10.14 -18.25 9.88
CA LEU A 472 -9.75 -17.20 8.92
C LEU A 472 -8.76 -16.19 9.51
N LEU A 473 -8.90 -15.86 10.79
CA LEU A 473 -7.93 -15.02 11.50
C LEU A 473 -6.54 -15.68 11.52
N SER A 474 -6.49 -16.98 11.84
CA SER A 474 -5.24 -17.76 11.82
C SER A 474 -4.61 -17.77 10.42
N VAL A 475 -5.40 -18.01 9.37
CA VAL A 475 -4.94 -17.93 7.97
C VAL A 475 -4.35 -16.56 7.66
N MET A 476 -5.05 -15.47 7.96
CA MET A 476 -4.54 -14.11 7.72
C MET A 476 -3.19 -13.89 8.40
N LEU A 477 -3.07 -14.20 9.68
CA LEU A 477 -1.86 -13.93 10.46
C LEU A 477 -0.65 -14.76 10.00
N ARG A 478 -0.87 -15.97 9.47
CA ARG A 478 0.20 -16.86 8.96
C ARG A 478 0.55 -16.59 7.49
N SER A 479 -0.34 -15.97 6.71
CA SER A 479 -0.25 -15.90 5.25
C SER A 479 1.02 -15.21 4.73
N ARG A 480 1.53 -14.18 5.42
CA ARG A 480 2.79 -13.54 5.03
C ARG A 480 3.99 -14.46 5.25
N GLU A 481 4.06 -15.18 6.35
CA GLU A 481 5.14 -16.13 6.62
C GLU A 481 5.09 -17.30 5.64
N ALA A 482 3.90 -17.83 5.34
CA ALA A 482 3.73 -18.86 4.32
C ALA A 482 4.23 -18.36 2.95
N CYS A 483 3.95 -17.12 2.59
CA CYS A 483 4.44 -16.50 1.35
C CYS A 483 5.97 -16.43 1.31
N VAL A 484 6.62 -16.02 2.40
CA VAL A 484 8.09 -16.03 2.51
C VAL A 484 8.63 -17.45 2.35
N ASP A 485 8.02 -18.42 3.01
CA ASP A 485 8.46 -19.82 2.99
C ASP A 485 8.42 -20.44 1.59
N TYR A 486 7.30 -20.24 0.85
CA TYR A 486 7.23 -20.84 -0.49
C TYR A 486 7.89 -19.98 -1.59
N MET A 487 8.27 -18.73 -1.33
CA MET A 487 8.95 -17.89 -2.33
C MET A 487 10.45 -17.76 -2.05
N MET A 488 10.80 -17.13 -0.93
CA MET A 488 12.19 -16.70 -0.67
C MET A 488 12.55 -16.87 0.82
N PRO A 489 12.71 -18.11 1.29
CA PRO A 489 13.07 -18.38 2.67
C PRO A 489 14.50 -17.98 3.00
N ILE A 490 14.81 -17.90 4.29
CA ILE A 490 16.16 -17.74 4.90
C ILE A 490 16.99 -16.57 4.35
N GLY A 491 16.34 -15.52 3.85
CA GLY A 491 17.02 -14.34 3.32
C GLY A 491 17.27 -14.36 1.80
N LEU A 492 16.78 -15.35 1.08
CA LEU A 492 16.69 -15.27 -0.38
C LEU A 492 15.82 -14.07 -0.76
N HIS A 493 16.16 -13.41 -1.87
CA HIS A 493 15.43 -12.25 -2.35
C HIS A 493 15.65 -12.02 -3.84
N HIS A 494 14.69 -11.35 -4.47
CA HIS A 494 14.70 -10.89 -5.87
C HIS A 494 14.95 -11.98 -6.91
N ILE A 495 14.45 -13.19 -6.67
CA ILE A 495 14.59 -14.36 -7.57
C ILE A 495 13.31 -14.62 -8.38
N PHE A 496 12.60 -13.54 -8.77
CA PHE A 496 11.40 -13.56 -9.59
C PHE A 496 11.69 -13.58 -11.08
N LYS A 497 10.69 -13.99 -11.86
CA LYS A 497 10.69 -13.80 -13.33
C LYS A 497 10.84 -12.32 -13.70
N PHE A 498 11.64 -12.05 -14.72
CA PHE A 498 11.83 -10.70 -15.24
C PHE A 498 10.49 -10.05 -15.65
N ASP A 499 10.43 -8.73 -15.55
CA ASP A 499 9.36 -7.83 -15.95
C ASP A 499 8.03 -8.00 -15.19
N HIS A 500 7.72 -9.19 -14.68
CA HIS A 500 6.43 -9.47 -14.06
C HIS A 500 6.48 -9.59 -12.55
N HIS A 501 7.64 -9.86 -11.95
CA HIS A 501 7.82 -10.13 -10.52
C HIS A 501 6.86 -11.23 -9.97
N TYR A 502 6.43 -12.14 -10.85
CA TYR A 502 5.53 -13.25 -10.51
C TYR A 502 6.10 -14.58 -10.96
N GLY A 503 6.15 -15.54 -10.03
CA GLY A 503 6.78 -16.85 -10.23
C GLY A 503 8.30 -16.82 -10.12
N PRO A 504 8.92 -18.01 -9.93
CA PRO A 504 10.35 -18.16 -9.68
C PRO A 504 11.19 -18.13 -10.96
N GLU A 505 12.33 -17.46 -10.90
CA GLU A 505 13.38 -17.52 -11.92
C GLU A 505 14.77 -17.33 -11.31
N PRO A 506 15.21 -18.22 -10.37
CA PRO A 506 16.50 -18.07 -9.71
C PRO A 506 17.69 -18.03 -10.68
N GLN A 507 17.61 -18.72 -11.82
CA GLN A 507 18.63 -18.71 -12.88
C GLN A 507 18.61 -17.45 -13.75
N GLY A 508 17.72 -16.49 -13.50
CA GLY A 508 17.47 -15.34 -14.37
C GLY A 508 18.71 -14.49 -14.60
N PHE A 509 19.11 -14.38 -15.86
CA PHE A 509 20.22 -13.57 -16.34
C PHE A 509 19.95 -13.06 -17.75
N ILE A 510 20.09 -11.76 -17.96
CA ILE A 510 19.99 -11.11 -19.27
C ILE A 510 21.24 -10.27 -19.48
N ALA A 511 22.09 -10.64 -20.44
CA ALA A 511 23.40 -10.03 -20.65
C ALA A 511 23.36 -8.52 -21.03
N SER A 512 22.23 -8.02 -21.54
CA SER A 512 22.02 -6.62 -21.87
C SER A 512 21.53 -5.78 -20.68
N TYR A 513 21.19 -6.41 -19.55
CA TYR A 513 20.74 -5.72 -18.34
C TYR A 513 21.91 -5.51 -17.36
N PRO A 514 21.87 -4.47 -16.54
CA PRO A 514 22.75 -4.37 -15.38
C PRO A 514 22.64 -5.65 -14.53
N ILE A 515 23.78 -6.16 -14.08
CA ILE A 515 23.81 -7.45 -13.32
C ILE A 515 22.95 -7.38 -12.07
N GLU A 516 22.87 -6.23 -11.43
CA GLU A 516 22.03 -5.96 -10.26
C GLU A 516 20.52 -5.96 -10.53
N TRP A 517 20.11 -6.16 -11.78
CA TRP A 517 18.72 -6.40 -12.15
C TRP A 517 18.42 -7.90 -12.32
N CYS A 518 19.46 -8.73 -12.32
CA CYS A 518 19.33 -10.16 -12.58
C CYS A 518 19.23 -10.96 -11.27
N PRO A 519 18.32 -11.93 -11.16
CA PRO A 519 18.19 -12.82 -10.00
C PRO A 519 19.50 -13.44 -9.50
N VAL A 520 20.37 -13.89 -10.41
CA VAL A 520 21.68 -14.49 -10.07
C VAL A 520 22.59 -13.58 -9.23
N TYR A 521 22.42 -12.27 -9.33
CA TYR A 521 23.15 -11.28 -8.53
C TYR A 521 22.84 -11.38 -7.04
N TYR A 522 21.62 -11.72 -6.69
CA TYR A 522 21.15 -11.65 -5.30
C TYR A 522 21.48 -12.89 -4.49
N HIS A 523 21.38 -14.08 -5.09
CA HIS A 523 21.72 -15.32 -4.37
C HIS A 523 23.18 -15.76 -4.53
N LYS A 524 23.89 -15.30 -5.58
CA LYS A 524 25.31 -15.60 -5.87
C LYS A 524 25.69 -17.08 -5.69
N ALA A 525 24.77 -18.01 -6.03
CA ALA A 525 25.03 -19.43 -5.90
C ALA A 525 26.15 -19.88 -6.84
N THR A 526 27.08 -20.67 -6.29
CA THR A 526 28.17 -21.38 -6.99
C THR A 526 28.24 -22.81 -6.47
N ASN A 527 29.10 -23.66 -7.04
CA ASN A 527 29.26 -25.04 -6.55
C ASN A 527 29.65 -25.10 -5.07
N ASP A 528 30.27 -24.06 -4.51
CA ASP A 528 30.82 -24.09 -3.16
C ASP A 528 29.91 -23.41 -2.13
N SER A 529 29.10 -22.40 -2.56
CA SER A 529 28.45 -21.51 -1.62
C SER A 529 27.27 -20.76 -2.21
N ILE A 530 26.44 -20.17 -1.34
CA ILE A 530 25.27 -19.34 -1.66
C ILE A 530 25.16 -18.16 -0.71
N GLY A 531 24.45 -17.10 -1.14
CA GLY A 531 24.15 -15.91 -0.35
C GLY A 531 25.03 -14.72 -0.72
N PHE A 532 24.64 -13.55 -0.27
CA PHE A 532 25.35 -12.31 -0.55
C PHE A 532 26.15 -11.88 0.69
N ASP A 533 27.47 -11.74 0.56
CA ASP A 533 28.28 -11.16 1.64
C ASP A 533 28.08 -9.65 1.67
N ARG A 534 27.29 -9.20 2.64
CA ARG A 534 27.01 -7.79 2.95
C ARG A 534 27.63 -7.33 4.26
N THR A 535 28.45 -8.20 4.89
CA THR A 535 29.22 -7.88 6.09
C THR A 535 30.41 -6.99 5.77
N HIS A 536 31.21 -6.65 6.80
CA HIS A 536 32.46 -5.90 6.66
C HIS A 536 33.48 -6.55 5.70
N THR A 537 33.38 -7.85 5.45
CA THR A 537 34.24 -8.58 4.50
C THR A 537 33.75 -8.51 3.05
N GLY A 538 32.51 -8.12 2.85
CA GLY A 538 31.87 -8.01 1.53
C GLY A 538 31.51 -6.59 1.13
N SER A 539 30.24 -6.33 0.81
CA SER A 539 29.80 -4.99 0.40
C SER A 539 29.73 -3.97 1.55
N ASN A 540 29.86 -4.43 2.78
CA ASN A 540 29.78 -3.62 4.00
C ASN A 540 28.43 -2.85 4.13
N ALA A 541 27.33 -3.47 3.74
CA ALA A 541 26.01 -2.86 3.89
C ALA A 541 25.53 -2.88 5.35
N THR A 542 26.04 -3.82 6.17
CA THR A 542 25.74 -3.89 7.60
C THR A 542 26.15 -2.62 8.35
N ALA A 543 27.23 -1.94 7.92
CA ALA A 543 27.68 -0.68 8.51
C ALA A 543 26.68 0.50 8.39
N GLN A 544 25.65 0.39 7.55
CA GLN A 544 24.61 1.41 7.44
C GLN A 544 23.53 1.30 8.52
N TYR A 545 23.47 0.18 9.25
CA TYR A 545 22.52 -0.03 10.33
C TYR A 545 23.05 0.53 11.65
N ARG A 546 22.16 1.05 12.49
CA ARG A 546 22.54 1.46 13.85
C ARG A 546 22.83 0.25 14.73
N GLU A 547 23.59 0.46 15.80
CA GLU A 547 23.72 -0.54 16.87
C GLU A 547 22.38 -0.77 17.61
N PRO A 548 22.11 -2.00 18.05
CA PRO A 548 22.95 -3.20 17.95
C PRO A 548 22.82 -3.98 16.62
N TYR A 549 22.03 -3.48 15.67
CA TYR A 549 21.70 -4.21 14.43
C TYR A 549 22.90 -4.34 13.48
N CYS A 550 23.81 -3.37 13.47
CA CYS A 550 25.06 -3.45 12.70
C CYS A 550 25.85 -4.71 13.12
N GLN A 551 26.18 -4.84 14.40
CA GLN A 551 26.90 -6.03 14.89
C GLN A 551 26.08 -7.31 14.71
N MET A 552 24.78 -7.27 14.99
CA MET A 552 23.91 -8.44 14.88
C MET A 552 23.85 -9.01 13.46
N TYR A 553 23.82 -8.15 12.45
CA TYR A 553 23.78 -8.60 11.04
C TYR A 553 25.16 -8.93 10.49
N ASP A 554 26.23 -8.34 11.03
CA ASP A 554 27.60 -8.55 10.57
C ASP A 554 28.19 -9.87 11.06
N ASP A 555 27.81 -10.35 12.25
CA ASP A 555 28.25 -11.62 12.79
C ASP A 555 27.24 -12.74 12.46
N ILE A 556 27.69 -13.77 11.74
CA ILE A 556 26.87 -14.91 11.33
C ILE A 556 26.22 -15.65 12.51
N ASN A 557 26.86 -15.64 13.69
CA ASN A 557 26.33 -16.33 14.88
C ASN A 557 25.15 -15.59 15.52
N THR A 558 25.07 -14.27 15.33
CA THR A 558 23.99 -13.42 15.87
C THR A 558 22.97 -13.02 14.82
N CYS A 559 23.32 -13.13 13.53
CA CYS A 559 22.40 -12.84 12.45
C CYS A 559 21.15 -13.75 12.52
N PRO A 560 19.94 -13.18 12.52
CA PRO A 560 18.73 -14.00 12.45
C PRO A 560 18.71 -14.85 11.19
N GLU A 561 18.46 -16.16 11.30
CA GLU A 561 18.49 -17.10 10.16
C GLU A 561 17.56 -16.69 9.02
N ARG A 562 16.46 -15.97 9.33
CA ARG A 562 15.55 -15.38 8.32
C ARG A 562 16.22 -14.35 7.40
N TYR A 563 17.41 -13.85 7.75
CA TYR A 563 18.22 -12.93 6.97
C TYR A 563 19.58 -13.50 6.59
N LEU A 564 19.84 -14.80 6.82
CA LEU A 564 21.14 -15.41 6.60
C LEU A 564 21.67 -15.12 5.18
N LEU A 565 20.96 -15.53 4.15
CA LEU A 565 21.41 -15.37 2.76
C LEU A 565 21.30 -13.95 2.23
N TRP A 566 20.67 -13.06 3.00
CA TRP A 566 20.66 -11.63 2.73
C TRP A 566 21.99 -10.98 3.09
N PHE A 567 22.58 -11.34 4.24
CA PHE A 567 23.78 -10.70 4.76
C PHE A 567 25.05 -11.54 4.61
N HIS A 568 24.93 -12.87 4.57
CA HIS A 568 26.07 -13.77 4.59
C HIS A 568 26.10 -14.68 3.37
N ARG A 569 27.34 -14.95 2.90
CA ARG A 569 27.64 -16.00 1.95
C ARG A 569 28.16 -17.21 2.71
N VAL A 570 27.52 -18.36 2.55
CA VAL A 570 27.83 -19.58 3.31
C VAL A 570 28.06 -20.78 2.38
N PRO A 571 28.91 -21.75 2.77
CA PRO A 571 29.02 -22.98 2.03
C PRO A 571 27.73 -23.81 2.12
N TRP A 572 27.44 -24.62 1.12
CA TRP A 572 26.25 -25.49 1.12
C TRP A 572 26.19 -26.44 2.33
N SER A 573 27.35 -26.81 2.91
CA SER A 573 27.46 -27.62 4.12
C SER A 573 27.18 -26.84 5.42
N TYR A 574 26.98 -25.51 5.37
CA TYR A 574 26.67 -24.72 6.57
C TYR A 574 25.43 -25.28 7.26
N ARG A 575 25.52 -25.49 8.58
CA ARG A 575 24.41 -26.01 9.37
C ARG A 575 23.68 -24.89 10.09
N MET A 576 22.38 -24.84 9.83
CA MET A 576 21.44 -23.97 10.53
C MET A 576 21.23 -24.42 11.99
N LYS A 577 20.62 -23.59 12.82
CA LYS A 577 20.29 -23.93 14.23
C LYS A 577 19.41 -25.18 14.35
N SER A 578 18.66 -25.51 13.31
CA SER A 578 17.89 -26.75 13.20
C SER A 578 18.74 -28.02 13.04
N GLY A 579 20.03 -27.86 12.76
CA GLY A 579 20.96 -28.96 12.40
C GLY A 579 20.95 -29.35 10.92
N ARG A 580 19.98 -28.84 10.13
CA ARG A 580 19.91 -29.03 8.66
C ARG A 580 20.98 -28.21 7.95
N THR A 581 21.47 -28.68 6.82
CA THR A 581 22.26 -27.86 5.88
C THR A 581 21.39 -26.77 5.24
N VAL A 582 22.00 -25.76 4.61
CA VAL A 582 21.27 -24.67 3.93
C VAL A 582 20.27 -25.21 2.92
N LEU A 583 20.66 -26.19 2.10
CA LEU A 583 19.78 -26.77 1.09
C LEU A 583 18.63 -27.59 1.72
N GLU A 584 18.89 -28.33 2.77
CA GLU A 584 17.87 -29.06 3.53
C GLU A 584 16.89 -28.08 4.21
N GLU A 585 17.39 -26.96 4.75
CA GLU A 585 16.56 -25.91 5.36
C GLU A 585 15.68 -25.21 4.32
N MET A 586 16.23 -24.89 3.14
CA MET A 586 15.45 -24.35 2.03
C MET A 586 14.31 -25.31 1.64
N ASN A 587 14.61 -26.60 1.47
CA ASN A 587 13.57 -27.59 1.16
C ASN A 587 12.51 -27.72 2.26
N PHE A 588 12.92 -27.63 3.52
CA PHE A 588 12.00 -27.62 4.65
C PHE A 588 11.04 -26.42 4.58
N HIS A 589 11.55 -25.22 4.36
CA HIS A 589 10.73 -24.02 4.25
C HIS A 589 9.79 -24.06 3.03
N TYR A 590 10.28 -24.41 1.85
CA TYR A 590 9.45 -24.59 0.67
C TYR A 590 8.34 -25.62 0.88
N THR A 591 8.64 -26.73 1.57
CA THR A 591 7.65 -27.77 1.89
C THR A 591 6.61 -27.24 2.86
N ARG A 592 7.04 -26.54 3.92
CA ARG A 592 6.16 -25.92 4.91
C ARG A 592 5.25 -24.88 4.26
N GLY A 593 5.79 -24.03 3.40
CA GLY A 593 5.02 -23.01 2.71
C GLY A 593 3.92 -23.59 1.81
N VAL A 594 4.19 -24.69 1.10
CA VAL A 594 3.17 -25.43 0.35
C VAL A 594 2.09 -25.98 1.29
N GLN A 595 2.50 -26.64 2.39
CA GLN A 595 1.57 -27.20 3.38
C GLN A 595 0.67 -26.12 4.02
N GLU A 596 1.23 -24.94 4.31
CA GLU A 596 0.45 -23.80 4.84
C GLU A 596 -0.65 -23.37 3.88
N VAL A 597 -0.40 -23.37 2.58
CA VAL A 597 -1.44 -23.02 1.59
C VAL A 597 -2.50 -24.13 1.49
N GLU A 598 -2.12 -25.41 1.62
CA GLU A 598 -3.08 -26.52 1.71
C GLU A 598 -3.97 -26.37 2.95
N ASP A 599 -3.40 -26.01 4.10
CA ASP A 599 -4.17 -25.73 5.34
C ASP A 599 -5.10 -24.52 5.17
N PHE A 600 -4.70 -23.48 4.40
CA PHE A 600 -5.56 -22.34 4.11
C PHE A 600 -6.79 -22.75 3.29
N ILE A 601 -6.62 -23.63 2.30
CA ILE A 601 -7.73 -24.19 1.51
C ILE A 601 -8.68 -24.99 2.40
N GLN A 602 -8.14 -25.85 3.27
CA GLN A 602 -8.95 -26.62 4.21
C GLN A 602 -9.78 -25.70 5.11
N THR A 603 -9.11 -24.71 5.73
CA THR A 603 -9.78 -23.74 6.62
C THR A 603 -10.84 -22.93 5.88
N TRP A 604 -10.58 -22.56 4.62
CA TRP A 604 -11.56 -21.85 3.79
C TRP A 604 -12.78 -22.72 3.48
N ASN A 605 -12.58 -24.01 3.20
CA ASN A 605 -13.66 -24.97 2.99
C ASN A 605 -14.51 -25.18 4.25
N GLU A 606 -13.91 -25.22 5.43
CA GLU A 606 -14.61 -25.28 6.71
C GLU A 606 -15.47 -24.03 6.97
N ALA A 607 -15.05 -22.87 6.46
CA ALA A 607 -15.80 -21.62 6.58
C ALA A 607 -16.97 -21.49 5.58
N LYS A 608 -17.06 -22.35 4.54
CA LYS A 608 -18.08 -22.29 3.48
C LYS A 608 -19.52 -22.07 3.97
N PRO A 609 -20.02 -22.76 5.02
CA PRO A 609 -21.39 -22.58 5.46
C PRO A 609 -21.74 -21.15 5.96
N TYR A 610 -20.75 -20.33 6.21
CA TYR A 610 -20.87 -19.01 6.83
C TYR A 610 -20.57 -17.86 5.85
N ILE A 611 -20.23 -18.19 4.60
CA ILE A 611 -19.82 -17.24 3.57
C ILE A 611 -20.78 -17.37 2.39
N ASP A 612 -21.10 -16.26 1.75
CA ASP A 612 -21.90 -16.32 0.51
C ASP A 612 -21.15 -17.08 -0.59
N GLU A 613 -21.90 -17.76 -1.43
CA GLU A 613 -21.38 -18.68 -2.44
C GLU A 613 -20.43 -17.98 -3.41
N GLN A 614 -20.73 -16.73 -3.82
CA GLN A 614 -19.90 -16.02 -4.81
C GLN A 614 -18.49 -15.74 -4.25
N ARG A 615 -18.39 -15.11 -3.08
CA ARG A 615 -17.08 -14.83 -2.47
C ARG A 615 -16.34 -16.11 -2.11
N TRP A 616 -17.09 -17.14 -1.68
CA TRP A 616 -16.45 -18.42 -1.38
C TRP A 616 -15.77 -19.00 -2.63
N GLN A 617 -16.46 -19.05 -3.79
CA GLN A 617 -15.93 -19.57 -5.04
C GLN A 617 -14.74 -18.74 -5.54
N GLU A 618 -14.84 -17.40 -5.51
CA GLU A 618 -13.80 -16.51 -5.98
C GLU A 618 -12.51 -16.66 -5.15
N VAL A 619 -12.61 -16.77 -3.83
CA VAL A 619 -11.45 -16.97 -2.95
C VAL A 619 -10.90 -18.38 -3.07
N ASP A 620 -11.75 -19.42 -3.17
CA ASP A 620 -11.29 -20.80 -3.39
C ASP A 620 -10.44 -20.90 -4.66
N ALA A 621 -10.93 -20.35 -5.77
CA ALA A 621 -10.19 -20.35 -7.03
C ALA A 621 -8.82 -19.65 -6.89
N ARG A 622 -8.72 -18.58 -6.09
CA ARG A 622 -7.47 -17.88 -5.81
C ARG A 622 -6.52 -18.73 -4.93
N LEU A 623 -7.02 -19.41 -3.93
CA LEU A 623 -6.22 -20.29 -3.06
C LEU A 623 -5.69 -21.50 -3.83
N GLN A 624 -6.48 -22.11 -4.72
CA GLN A 624 -6.02 -23.19 -5.61
C GLN A 624 -4.87 -22.69 -6.49
N HIS A 625 -5.02 -21.51 -7.11
CA HIS A 625 -3.96 -20.89 -7.91
C HIS A 625 -2.71 -20.58 -7.09
N GLN A 626 -2.86 -20.13 -5.83
CA GLN A 626 -1.74 -19.88 -4.91
C GLN A 626 -1.00 -21.18 -4.60
N LEU A 627 -1.72 -22.29 -4.40
CA LEU A 627 -1.12 -23.61 -4.16
C LEU A 627 -0.31 -24.10 -5.35
N GLU A 628 -0.85 -23.97 -6.57
CA GLU A 628 -0.12 -24.31 -7.80
C GLU A 628 1.17 -23.51 -7.90
N ASN A 629 1.12 -22.21 -7.65
CA ASN A 629 2.29 -21.34 -7.70
C ASN A 629 3.30 -21.66 -6.58
N ALA A 630 2.85 -21.96 -5.37
CA ALA A 630 3.74 -22.38 -4.27
C ALA A 630 4.48 -23.69 -4.62
N LYS A 631 3.81 -24.65 -5.27
CA LYS A 631 4.43 -25.89 -5.78
C LYS A 631 5.43 -25.59 -6.91
N GLU A 632 5.13 -24.66 -7.81
CA GLU A 632 6.06 -24.18 -8.85
C GLU A 632 7.33 -23.59 -8.23
N TRP A 633 7.19 -22.70 -7.24
CA TRP A 633 8.32 -22.10 -6.51
C TRP A 633 9.21 -23.17 -5.90
N LYS A 634 8.64 -24.09 -5.13
CA LYS A 634 9.40 -25.21 -4.54
C LYS A 634 10.15 -25.99 -5.60
N LYS A 635 9.45 -26.41 -6.67
CA LYS A 635 10.06 -27.23 -7.71
C LYS A 635 11.22 -26.51 -8.40
N VAL A 636 10.97 -25.29 -8.92
CA VAL A 636 11.97 -24.56 -9.72
C VAL A 636 13.18 -24.18 -8.87
N CYS A 637 12.97 -23.66 -7.66
CA CYS A 637 14.09 -23.27 -6.81
C CYS A 637 14.89 -24.48 -6.31
N MET A 638 14.23 -25.57 -5.91
CA MET A 638 14.94 -26.75 -5.43
C MET A 638 15.68 -27.46 -6.56
N ASP A 639 15.11 -27.58 -7.76
CA ASP A 639 15.79 -28.13 -8.92
C ASP A 639 17.05 -27.31 -9.26
N TYR A 640 16.95 -26.00 -9.23
CA TYR A 640 18.05 -25.08 -9.55
C TYR A 640 19.16 -25.15 -8.48
N PHE A 641 18.82 -24.92 -7.19
CA PHE A 641 19.83 -24.86 -6.15
C PHE A 641 20.47 -26.23 -5.86
N SER A 642 19.75 -27.33 -6.02
CA SER A 642 20.34 -28.70 -5.91
C SER A 642 21.34 -28.99 -7.01
N SER A 643 21.31 -28.30 -8.14
CA SER A 643 22.27 -28.50 -9.22
C SER A 643 23.70 -28.09 -8.87
N PHE A 644 23.89 -27.24 -7.87
CA PHE A 644 25.19 -26.78 -7.38
C PHE A 644 25.81 -27.70 -6.33
N ASN A 645 25.02 -28.55 -5.67
CA ASN A 645 25.48 -29.45 -4.61
C ASN A 645 25.64 -30.87 -5.15
N LYS A 646 26.53 -31.03 -6.14
CA LYS A 646 26.86 -32.33 -6.74
C LYS A 646 28.21 -32.87 -6.27
#